data_32e335a182da0f63f3fe7bbbe5b19f36
#
_entry.id   32e335a182da0f63f3fe7bbbe5b19f36
#
_cell.length_a   1.000
_cell.length_b   1.000
_cell.length_c   1.000
_cell.angle_alpha   90.00
_cell.angle_beta   90.00
_cell.angle_gamma   90.00
#
_symmetry.space_group_name_H-M   'P 1'
#
loop_
_entity.id
_entity.type
_entity.pdbx_description
1 polymer ?
#
loop_
_entity_poly.entity_id
_entity_poly.type
_entity_poly.pdbx_seq_one_letter_code
_entity_poly.pdbx_strand_id
1 'polypeptide(L)'
;MKKIFATYCYLVFLGFFFLSPISPVRGQDSMHIRRDTLKADFVTQMGTFFKESSKKSLIDLEQDRAIIRQNKIFEEIKIISRQAGAFLKKGFDTVSLKLELDQIAAWHKLSQDGVFENKGSSQTSRNLTTTFNILNALQMEVKGYKRNVDHYQSQLVNYRLQIDSLTNDKSLFTLSHDSLELSLYLSRLKILAKEISPVNEKLSQNINGIQIVQNLVNLELLKLETDMDEIRYYQQQISDKSFAKEFASLWEKSKYDRPLEEIFHFSILKAKLLMAYYIKANWGKLMVLFISIGMVILYLFSLKNGIREQSGADAENSMLLSAPICSGTAIALAIGQFLFTDPPFVFSTIILFTTALLITIIFRHHISKYWMVIWLSILTLYLLAAMDNFILQVSRPERWGMIIIAVFGTLIGVLALFFKKQHRTLQEQWILFPICLMVIMEVMSIALNIFGRLNIAKVLMVSGLLNVVVAIVFLWVIRLVNEGLTYASMIYKKQERRFFYINYNRVGKRAPVFFYTILIAGWFILFGRNFYEFKLLAEPFNELFYSEHQLGSYTFSLYNILIFFLIMFSATMLSKVVSFFASDPQWRNHDERKENKFHIGSWILLVRISIIVLGLFLAFAAVGIPVQQITLIIGALGVGVGFGLQTLVNNLVSGLIIAFEKPVNVDDLIEISGQSGKVKSIGFRSSVIATADGADLIMPNGDLLNSHVINWTLGGMRKRVHIRVEVQYGTDLEKVRTLLLDSMELDDQILKNPAPDIQFGEVSAQFVALEIYFWVKTIKDSGQVKSNFIATINKIFQANGIHLAVPAQDIYLKNPSS
;
A
#
# COMPACT_ATOMS: atom_id res chain seq x y z
N MET A 1 -6.96 25.87 -25.43
CA MET A 1 -8.06 25.21 -26.17
C MET A 1 -9.38 25.11 -25.41
N LYS A 2 -9.46 24.98 -24.08
CA LYS A 2 -10.76 24.95 -23.35
C LYS A 2 -11.50 26.28 -23.22
N LYS A 3 -10.84 27.43 -23.30
CA LYS A 3 -11.48 28.77 -23.29
C LYS A 3 -12.09 29.18 -24.63
N ILE A 4 -11.57 28.62 -25.74
CA ILE A 4 -12.07 28.93 -27.08
C ILE A 4 -13.35 28.13 -27.38
N PHE A 5 -13.49 26.92 -26.81
CA PHE A 5 -14.69 26.08 -26.99
C PHE A 5 -15.91 26.59 -26.21
N ALA A 6 -15.69 27.18 -25.03
CA ALA A 6 -16.78 27.78 -24.25
C ALA A 6 -17.34 29.06 -24.88
N THR A 7 -16.51 29.85 -25.57
CA THR A 7 -16.91 31.08 -26.26
C THR A 7 -17.71 30.80 -27.54
N TYR A 8 -17.41 29.71 -28.22
CA TYR A 8 -18.18 29.29 -29.42
C TYR A 8 -19.53 28.69 -29.07
N CYS A 9 -19.71 27.99 -27.97
CA CYS A 9 -21.03 27.52 -27.53
C CYS A 9 -21.96 28.65 -27.07
N TYR A 10 -21.38 29.72 -26.48
CA TYR A 10 -22.20 30.88 -26.08
C TYR A 10 -22.67 31.71 -27.25
N LEU A 11 -21.89 31.83 -28.34
CA LEU A 11 -22.24 32.52 -29.56
C LEU A 11 -23.29 31.78 -30.44
N VAL A 12 -23.30 30.45 -30.38
CA VAL A 12 -24.35 29.64 -31.11
C VAL A 12 -25.67 29.68 -30.36
N PHE A 13 -25.70 29.83 -29.04
CA PHE A 13 -26.94 29.94 -28.25
C PHE A 13 -27.60 31.33 -28.34
N LEU A 14 -26.82 32.41 -28.56
CA LEU A 14 -27.33 33.74 -28.79
C LEU A 14 -27.88 33.97 -30.22
N GLY A 15 -27.44 33.16 -31.18
CA GLY A 15 -27.91 33.27 -32.60
C GLY A 15 -29.28 32.69 -32.85
N PHE A 16 -29.83 31.88 -31.94
CA PHE A 16 -31.16 31.25 -32.17
C PHE A 16 -32.35 32.03 -31.60
N PHE A 17 -32.11 33.17 -30.94
CA PHE A 17 -33.18 33.97 -30.31
C PHE A 17 -33.56 35.23 -31.08
N PHE A 18 -32.93 35.48 -32.25
CA PHE A 18 -33.16 36.71 -33.05
C PHE A 18 -33.66 36.56 -34.46
N LEU A 19 -34.27 35.41 -34.82
CA LEU A 19 -34.85 35.22 -36.14
C LEU A 19 -36.27 34.65 -36.05
N SER A 20 -37.21 35.50 -35.65
CA SER A 20 -38.59 35.33 -36.06
C SER A 20 -39.07 36.66 -36.65
N PRO A 21 -39.57 36.67 -37.88
CA PRO A 21 -40.00 37.90 -38.51
C PRO A 21 -41.42 38.26 -38.01
N ILE A 22 -41.55 39.45 -37.43
CA ILE A 22 -42.83 40.08 -37.16
C ILE A 22 -43.28 40.72 -38.46
N SER A 23 -44.33 40.16 -39.07
CA SER A 23 -45.01 40.77 -40.19
C SER A 23 -45.94 41.90 -39.72
N PRO A 24 -45.96 43.09 -40.33
CA PRO A 24 -46.88 44.09 -40.00
C PRO A 24 -48.22 43.85 -40.77
N VAL A 25 -49.28 43.64 -40.03
CA VAL A 25 -50.65 43.70 -40.63
C VAL A 25 -51.04 45.16 -40.64
N ARG A 26 -51.15 45.73 -41.90
CA ARG A 26 -51.88 46.98 -42.18
C ARG A 26 -53.36 46.61 -42.34
N GLY A 27 -54.21 47.23 -41.58
CA GLY A 27 -55.63 47.26 -41.72
C GLY A 27 -56.09 48.65 -41.48
N GLN A 28 -56.31 49.45 -42.54
CA GLN A 28 -57.10 50.63 -42.57
C GLN A 28 -58.55 50.18 -42.49
N ASP A 29 -59.30 50.72 -41.57
CA ASP A 29 -60.65 51.25 -41.91
C ASP A 29 -61.12 52.21 -40.82
N SER A 30 -61.47 53.39 -41.30
CA SER A 30 -62.04 54.48 -40.59
C SER A 30 -63.52 54.29 -40.38
N MET A 31 -63.99 54.21 -39.17
CA MET A 31 -65.39 54.37 -38.83
C MET A 31 -65.51 55.36 -37.65
N HIS A 32 -66.05 56.53 -37.95
CA HIS A 32 -66.53 57.49 -36.94
C HIS A 32 -67.62 56.86 -36.07
N ILE A 33 -67.40 56.74 -34.77
CA ILE A 33 -68.43 56.53 -33.78
C ILE A 33 -68.26 57.48 -32.64
N ARG A 34 -69.43 58.12 -32.36
CA ARG A 34 -69.69 59.13 -31.31
C ARG A 34 -68.99 58.78 -29.96
N ARG A 35 -68.36 59.71 -29.38
CA ARG A 35 -67.83 59.71 -27.95
C ARG A 35 -69.07 59.57 -27.03
N ASP A 36 -69.22 58.39 -26.47
CA ASP A 36 -70.01 58.17 -25.28
C ASP A 36 -69.13 58.25 -24.03
N THR A 37 -69.45 59.20 -23.20
CA THR A 37 -68.72 59.45 -21.90
C THR A 37 -68.77 58.30 -20.90
N LEU A 38 -69.51 57.19 -21.18
CA LEU A 38 -69.57 55.98 -20.34
C LEU A 38 -68.43 54.99 -20.54
N LYS A 39 -67.62 55.15 -21.62
CA LYS A 39 -66.47 54.20 -21.87
C LYS A 39 -65.21 54.60 -21.16
N ALA A 40 -65.04 55.89 -20.79
CA ALA A 40 -63.84 56.37 -20.08
C ALA A 40 -63.77 55.83 -18.65
N ASP A 41 -64.91 55.67 -18.00
CA ASP A 41 -64.99 55.17 -16.64
C ASP A 41 -64.74 53.67 -16.57
N PHE A 42 -65.21 52.88 -17.54
CA PHE A 42 -64.97 51.45 -17.65
C PHE A 42 -63.48 51.08 -17.95
N VAL A 43 -62.84 51.84 -18.84
CA VAL A 43 -61.42 51.64 -19.17
C VAL A 43 -60.55 52.00 -17.97
N THR A 44 -60.90 53.04 -17.20
CA THR A 44 -60.21 53.44 -15.98
C THR A 44 -60.41 52.39 -14.85
N GLN A 45 -61.68 51.91 -14.69
CA GLN A 45 -61.96 50.81 -13.72
C GLN A 45 -61.28 49.53 -14.11
N MET A 46 -61.24 49.12 -15.39
CA MET A 46 -60.46 47.95 -15.88
C MET A 46 -58.97 48.14 -15.68
N GLY A 47 -58.40 49.33 -15.95
CA GLY A 47 -57.04 49.71 -15.71
C GLY A 47 -56.61 49.58 -14.25
N THR A 48 -57.48 50.06 -13.33
CA THR A 48 -57.28 49.96 -11.87
C THR A 48 -57.40 48.48 -11.42
N PHE A 49 -58.45 47.73 -11.94
CA PHE A 49 -58.62 46.33 -11.65
C PHE A 49 -57.43 45.47 -12.09
N PHE A 50 -56.92 45.69 -13.34
CA PHE A 50 -55.71 44.97 -13.80
C PHE A 50 -54.47 45.35 -13.03
N LYS A 51 -54.29 46.62 -12.64
CA LYS A 51 -53.18 47.02 -11.78
C LYS A 51 -53.27 46.43 -10.35
N GLU A 52 -54.45 46.38 -9.76
CA GLU A 52 -54.66 45.76 -8.44
C GLU A 52 -54.55 44.25 -8.54
N SER A 53 -55.13 43.62 -9.55
CA SER A 53 -54.96 42.18 -9.79
C SER A 53 -53.52 41.79 -10.07
N SER A 54 -52.79 42.55 -10.89
CA SER A 54 -51.37 42.34 -11.14
C SER A 54 -50.53 42.53 -9.86
N LYS A 55 -50.85 43.56 -9.06
CA LYS A 55 -50.18 43.82 -7.79
C LYS A 55 -50.45 42.70 -6.79
N LYS A 56 -51.67 42.20 -6.73
CA LYS A 56 -52.08 41.06 -5.89
C LYS A 56 -51.36 39.78 -6.32
N SER A 57 -51.34 39.52 -7.64
CA SER A 57 -50.62 38.33 -8.21
C SER A 57 -49.09 38.38 -7.94
N LEU A 58 -48.47 39.56 -7.96
CA LEU A 58 -47.06 39.71 -7.58
C LEU A 58 -46.85 39.43 -6.08
N ILE A 59 -47.75 39.91 -5.21
CA ILE A 59 -47.66 39.62 -3.77
C ILE A 59 -47.86 38.10 -3.51
N ASP A 60 -48.84 37.46 -4.16
CA ASP A 60 -49.09 36.03 -4.03
C ASP A 60 -47.86 35.23 -4.52
N LEU A 61 -47.25 35.64 -5.65
CA LEU A 61 -46.02 34.99 -6.18
C LEU A 61 -44.83 35.15 -5.22
N GLU A 62 -44.68 36.32 -4.61
CA GLU A 62 -43.62 36.54 -3.60
C GLU A 62 -43.89 35.71 -2.34
N GLN A 63 -45.14 35.55 -1.91
CA GLN A 63 -45.50 34.68 -0.78
C GLN A 63 -45.23 33.21 -1.09
N ASP A 64 -45.64 32.72 -2.26
CA ASP A 64 -45.36 31.32 -2.68
C ASP A 64 -43.86 31.04 -2.74
N ARG A 65 -43.06 31.96 -3.29
CA ARG A 65 -41.63 31.87 -3.28
C ARG A 65 -41.04 31.82 -1.86
N ALA A 66 -41.58 32.63 -0.96
CA ALA A 66 -41.16 32.67 0.44
C ALA A 66 -41.47 31.31 1.13
N ILE A 67 -42.66 30.74 0.91
CA ILE A 67 -43.07 29.44 1.48
C ILE A 67 -42.18 28.32 0.96
N ILE A 68 -41.91 28.28 -0.34
CA ILE A 68 -40.97 27.27 -0.93
C ILE A 68 -39.58 27.43 -0.31
N ARG A 69 -39.09 28.66 -0.19
CA ARG A 69 -37.79 28.94 0.41
C ARG A 69 -37.75 28.56 1.90
N GLN A 70 -38.79 28.86 2.65
CA GLN A 70 -38.94 28.49 4.06
C GLN A 70 -38.89 27.00 4.26
N ASN A 71 -39.66 26.24 3.48
CA ASN A 71 -39.64 24.76 3.55
C ASN A 71 -38.26 24.21 3.27
N LYS A 72 -37.54 24.74 2.25
CA LYS A 72 -36.18 24.36 1.94
C LYS A 72 -35.22 24.64 3.09
N ILE A 73 -35.32 25.83 3.69
CA ILE A 73 -34.50 26.21 4.86
C ILE A 73 -34.79 25.30 6.06
N PHE A 74 -36.06 24.93 6.33
CA PHE A 74 -36.38 23.96 7.38
C PHE A 74 -35.71 22.63 7.20
N GLU A 75 -35.71 22.08 5.99
CA GLU A 75 -35.04 20.81 5.68
C GLU A 75 -33.53 20.96 5.77
N GLU A 76 -32.93 22.03 5.23
CA GLU A 76 -31.48 22.28 5.29
C GLU A 76 -31.03 22.42 6.76
N ILE A 77 -31.73 23.18 7.59
CA ILE A 77 -31.42 23.32 9.03
C ILE A 77 -31.49 21.97 9.74
N LYS A 78 -32.49 21.14 9.46
CA LYS A 78 -32.66 19.83 10.08
C LYS A 78 -31.54 18.89 9.71
N ILE A 79 -31.11 18.90 8.43
CA ILE A 79 -29.98 18.10 7.94
C ILE A 79 -28.68 18.57 8.64
N ILE A 80 -28.40 19.87 8.64
CA ILE A 80 -27.19 20.42 9.24
C ILE A 80 -27.17 20.21 10.76
N SER A 81 -28.31 20.40 11.43
CA SER A 81 -28.43 20.15 12.87
C SER A 81 -28.16 18.69 13.24
N ARG A 82 -28.63 17.72 12.43
CA ARG A 82 -28.33 16.29 12.60
C ARG A 82 -26.86 15.99 12.36
N GLN A 83 -26.27 16.56 11.31
CA GLN A 83 -24.84 16.40 11.02
C GLN A 83 -23.97 16.98 12.13
N ALA A 84 -24.29 18.19 12.58
CA ALA A 84 -23.62 18.85 13.71
C ALA A 84 -23.79 18.02 15.01
N GLY A 85 -24.98 17.50 15.28
CA GLY A 85 -25.23 16.64 16.42
C GLY A 85 -24.43 15.32 16.39
N ALA A 86 -24.32 14.70 15.22
CA ALA A 86 -23.50 13.51 15.01
C ALA A 86 -22.00 13.83 15.19
N PHE A 87 -21.54 14.96 14.67
CA PHE A 87 -20.16 15.43 14.83
C PHE A 87 -19.83 15.73 16.30
N LEU A 88 -20.71 16.41 17.02
CA LEU A 88 -20.58 16.68 18.46
C LEU A 88 -20.57 15.39 19.30
N LYS A 89 -21.35 14.38 18.90
CA LYS A 89 -21.38 13.07 19.58
C LYS A 89 -20.08 12.31 19.42
N LYS A 90 -19.39 12.45 18.27
CA LYS A 90 -18.05 11.90 18.05
C LYS A 90 -17.02 12.54 18.98
N GLY A 91 -17.17 13.87 19.24
CA GLY A 91 -16.34 14.63 20.14
C GLY A 91 -14.88 14.75 19.72
N PHE A 92 -14.11 15.47 20.54
CA PHE A 92 -12.65 15.54 20.46
C PHE A 92 -12.08 15.22 21.84
N ASP A 93 -11.11 14.34 21.91
CA ASP A 93 -10.51 13.91 23.17
C ASP A 93 -9.53 15.01 23.69
N THR A 94 -10.09 15.96 24.41
CA THR A 94 -9.32 17.07 25.01
C THR A 94 -8.55 16.62 26.24
N VAL A 95 -8.94 15.52 26.90
CA VAL A 95 -8.29 15.03 28.13
C VAL A 95 -6.97 14.35 27.76
N SER A 96 -7.00 13.43 26.78
CA SER A 96 -5.79 12.79 26.27
C SER A 96 -4.80 13.84 25.74
N LEU A 97 -5.28 14.82 24.96
CA LEU A 97 -4.41 15.86 24.41
C LEU A 97 -3.75 16.72 25.50
N LYS A 98 -4.47 17.04 26.59
CA LYS A 98 -3.86 17.76 27.72
C LYS A 98 -2.77 16.97 28.39
N LEU A 99 -2.98 15.67 28.63
CA LEU A 99 -1.95 14.79 29.19
C LEU A 99 -0.70 14.71 28.29
N GLU A 100 -0.90 14.64 26.98
CA GLU A 100 0.19 14.65 26.01
C GLU A 100 0.94 15.99 26.01
N LEU A 101 0.24 17.13 26.11
CA LEU A 101 0.87 18.45 26.24
C LEU A 101 1.66 18.59 27.55
N ASP A 102 1.14 18.10 28.67
CA ASP A 102 1.83 18.10 29.96
C ASP A 102 3.12 17.26 29.89
N GLN A 103 3.07 16.14 29.18
CA GLN A 103 4.25 15.31 28.95
C GLN A 103 5.28 16.03 28.07
N ILE A 104 4.84 16.71 27.01
CA ILE A 104 5.70 17.54 26.15
C ILE A 104 6.33 18.67 26.96
N ALA A 105 5.58 19.36 27.83
CA ALA A 105 6.11 20.39 28.71
C ALA A 105 7.19 19.83 29.67
N ALA A 106 6.99 18.61 30.19
CA ALA A 106 8.00 17.95 31.02
C ALA A 106 9.28 17.63 30.21
N TRP A 107 9.15 17.13 28.98
CA TRP A 107 10.29 16.88 28.11
C TRP A 107 10.97 18.16 27.62
N HIS A 108 10.21 19.23 27.40
CA HIS A 108 10.71 20.56 27.11
C HIS A 108 11.61 21.04 28.24
N LYS A 109 11.10 20.98 29.49
CA LYS A 109 11.89 21.31 30.67
C LYS A 109 13.16 20.47 30.81
N LEU A 110 13.07 19.15 30.60
CA LEU A 110 14.23 18.27 30.59
C LEU A 110 15.27 18.69 29.53
N SER A 111 14.82 19.14 28.35
CA SER A 111 15.70 19.56 27.27
C SER A 111 16.45 20.86 27.59
N GLN A 112 15.92 21.73 28.47
CA GLN A 112 16.53 22.99 28.87
C GLN A 112 17.73 22.83 29.79
N ASP A 113 17.88 21.66 30.49
CA ASP A 113 18.97 21.40 31.40
C ASP A 113 20.35 21.45 30.69
N GLY A 114 21.31 22.13 31.29
CA GLY A 114 22.66 22.35 30.75
C GLY A 114 22.71 23.40 29.61
N VAL A 115 21.58 23.97 29.17
CA VAL A 115 21.51 25.03 28.14
C VAL A 115 20.98 26.32 28.74
N PHE A 116 19.78 26.31 29.30
CA PHE A 116 19.13 27.46 29.93
C PHE A 116 19.21 27.38 31.46
N GLU A 117 19.01 26.17 31.99
CA GLU A 117 19.20 25.85 33.43
C GLU A 117 20.54 25.14 33.63
N ASN A 118 21.17 25.30 34.78
CA ASN A 118 22.44 24.65 35.16
C ASN A 118 23.55 24.77 34.05
N LYS A 119 23.63 25.96 33.42
CA LYS A 119 24.47 26.22 32.23
C LYS A 119 25.97 25.88 32.40
N GLY A 120 26.49 25.91 33.65
CA GLY A 120 27.90 25.82 33.87
C GLY A 120 28.68 27.06 33.37
N SER A 121 30.01 26.94 33.21
CA SER A 121 30.88 28.05 32.78
C SER A 121 30.75 28.37 31.27
N SER A 122 30.38 27.36 30.44
CA SER A 122 30.15 27.56 29.00
C SER A 122 29.37 26.37 28.42
N GLN A 123 28.63 26.70 27.37
CA GLN A 123 27.84 25.71 26.66
C GLN A 123 28.65 24.95 25.62
N THR A 124 28.36 23.66 25.47
CA THR A 124 29.00 22.88 24.42
C THR A 124 28.13 22.90 23.16
N SER A 125 28.78 22.98 21.99
CA SER A 125 28.10 22.89 20.67
C SER A 125 27.24 21.62 20.57
N ARG A 126 27.70 20.53 21.24
CA ARG A 126 26.99 19.25 21.24
C ARG A 126 25.68 19.30 22.02
N ASN A 127 25.68 19.94 23.20
CA ASN A 127 24.45 20.09 23.98
C ASN A 127 23.43 20.98 23.26
N LEU A 128 23.89 22.09 22.66
CA LEU A 128 23.02 22.96 21.87
C LEU A 128 22.37 22.19 20.70
N THR A 129 23.16 21.43 19.93
CA THR A 129 22.64 20.64 18.81
C THR A 129 21.67 19.55 19.27
N THR A 130 21.97 18.85 20.36
CA THR A 130 21.08 17.82 20.93
C THR A 130 19.76 18.41 21.39
N THR A 131 19.83 19.52 22.14
CA THR A 131 18.65 20.24 22.62
C THR A 131 17.82 20.79 21.46
N PHE A 132 18.45 21.43 20.47
CA PHE A 132 17.78 21.91 19.26
C PHE A 132 17.01 20.79 18.56
N ASN A 133 17.61 19.62 18.38
CA ASN A 133 16.97 18.48 17.72
C ASN A 133 15.80 17.93 18.53
N ILE A 134 15.89 17.94 19.89
CA ILE A 134 14.76 17.56 20.76
C ILE A 134 13.63 18.56 20.60
N LEU A 135 13.92 19.88 20.74
CA LEU A 135 12.91 20.93 20.59
C LEU A 135 12.22 20.90 19.22
N ASN A 136 12.98 20.69 18.16
CA ASN A 136 12.43 20.54 16.81
C ASN A 136 11.49 19.33 16.70
N ALA A 137 11.85 18.20 17.32
CA ALA A 137 10.97 17.02 17.35
C ALA A 137 9.68 17.29 18.14
N LEU A 138 9.76 17.94 19.31
CA LEU A 138 8.62 18.36 20.11
C LEU A 138 7.75 19.36 19.34
N GLN A 139 8.35 20.34 18.65
CA GLN A 139 7.64 21.32 17.82
C GLN A 139 6.82 20.66 16.72
N MET A 140 7.43 19.67 16.02
CA MET A 140 6.74 18.92 14.97
C MET A 140 5.51 18.18 15.52
N GLU A 141 5.59 17.61 16.71
CA GLU A 141 4.49 16.92 17.37
C GLU A 141 3.39 17.89 17.76
N VAL A 142 3.74 19.03 18.41
CA VAL A 142 2.79 20.09 18.79
C VAL A 142 2.13 20.69 17.54
N LYS A 143 2.86 20.91 16.43
CA LYS A 143 2.29 21.33 15.14
C LYS A 143 1.29 20.30 14.59
N GLY A 144 1.52 19.02 14.85
CA GLY A 144 0.56 17.95 14.55
C GLY A 144 -0.74 18.11 15.33
N TYR A 145 -0.65 18.33 16.65
CA TYR A 145 -1.82 18.59 17.50
C TYR A 145 -2.55 19.87 17.10
N LYS A 146 -1.80 20.94 16.80
CA LYS A 146 -2.38 22.20 16.31
C LYS A 146 -3.25 21.96 15.08
N ARG A 147 -2.73 21.24 14.06
CA ARG A 147 -3.50 20.93 12.85
C ARG A 147 -4.80 20.18 13.15
N ASN A 148 -4.77 19.22 14.06
CA ASN A 148 -5.96 18.45 14.44
C ASN A 148 -6.98 19.31 15.18
N VAL A 149 -6.53 20.15 16.10
CA VAL A 149 -7.36 21.10 16.87
C VAL A 149 -7.98 22.14 15.94
N ASP A 150 -7.17 22.76 15.07
CA ASP A 150 -7.62 23.78 14.11
C ASP A 150 -8.64 23.19 13.12
N HIS A 151 -8.42 21.96 12.65
CA HIS A 151 -9.37 21.27 11.78
C HIS A 151 -10.70 21.01 12.50
N TYR A 152 -10.66 20.48 13.71
CA TYR A 152 -11.88 20.24 14.50
C TYR A 152 -12.64 21.53 14.78
N GLN A 153 -11.92 22.59 15.19
CA GLN A 153 -12.52 23.92 15.43
C GLN A 153 -13.17 24.48 14.16
N SER A 154 -12.47 24.40 13.01
CA SER A 154 -13.02 24.89 11.74
C SER A 154 -14.32 24.19 11.35
N GLN A 155 -14.45 22.89 11.62
CA GLN A 155 -15.69 22.15 11.39
C GLN A 155 -16.83 22.62 12.31
N LEU A 156 -16.54 22.82 13.61
CA LEU A 156 -17.53 23.34 14.57
C LEU A 156 -18.03 24.75 14.16
N VAL A 157 -17.09 25.63 13.81
CA VAL A 157 -17.40 27.00 13.35
C VAL A 157 -18.20 26.97 12.04
N ASN A 158 -17.86 26.08 11.13
CA ASN A 158 -18.60 25.93 9.86
C ASN A 158 -20.05 25.50 10.10
N TYR A 159 -20.30 24.49 10.95
CA TYR A 159 -21.66 24.12 11.33
C TYR A 159 -22.42 25.24 11.96
N ARG A 160 -21.78 26.01 12.86
CA ARG A 160 -22.41 27.18 13.50
C ARG A 160 -22.76 28.25 12.47
N LEU A 161 -21.83 28.63 11.59
CA LEU A 161 -22.05 29.60 10.51
C LEU A 161 -23.17 29.18 9.56
N GLN A 162 -23.26 27.90 9.21
CA GLN A 162 -24.33 27.36 8.37
C GLN A 162 -25.69 27.49 9.08
N ILE A 163 -25.78 27.11 10.35
CA ILE A 163 -27.02 27.27 11.16
C ILE A 163 -27.38 28.74 11.29
N ASP A 164 -26.44 29.61 11.66
CA ASP A 164 -26.67 31.05 11.85
C ASP A 164 -27.08 31.72 10.52
N SER A 165 -26.44 31.35 9.40
CA SER A 165 -26.80 31.86 8.05
C SER A 165 -28.23 31.49 7.66
N LEU A 166 -28.66 30.27 7.93
CA LEU A 166 -30.01 29.79 7.60
C LEU A 166 -31.08 30.36 8.57
N THR A 167 -30.75 30.49 9.86
CA THR A 167 -31.67 31.05 10.86
C THR A 167 -31.87 32.56 10.69
N ASN A 168 -30.90 33.27 10.11
CA ASN A 168 -30.99 34.69 9.79
C ASN A 168 -31.52 35.00 8.39
N ASP A 169 -31.94 33.99 7.60
CA ASP A 169 -32.51 34.23 6.27
C ASP A 169 -33.83 35.03 6.40
N LYS A 170 -33.93 36.13 5.65
CA LYS A 170 -35.07 37.03 5.65
C LYS A 170 -36.39 36.33 5.31
N SER A 171 -36.35 35.30 4.52
CA SER A 171 -37.55 34.55 4.12
C SER A 171 -38.23 33.85 5.31
N LEU A 172 -37.51 33.52 6.39
CA LEU A 172 -38.10 32.98 7.62
C LEU A 172 -39.01 33.96 8.35
N PHE A 173 -38.85 35.24 8.10
CA PHE A 173 -39.63 36.31 8.76
C PHE A 173 -40.72 36.93 7.87
N THR A 174 -40.90 36.40 6.63
CA THR A 174 -42.02 36.67 5.77
C THR A 174 -43.24 35.87 6.19
N LEU A 175 -44.16 36.55 6.92
CA LEU A 175 -45.33 35.87 7.51
C LEU A 175 -46.53 35.94 6.56
N SER A 176 -47.29 34.83 6.46
CA SER A 176 -48.55 34.79 5.71
C SER A 176 -49.63 35.65 6.39
N HIS A 177 -50.50 36.26 5.60
CA HIS A 177 -51.65 36.98 6.09
C HIS A 177 -52.81 36.07 6.52
N ASP A 178 -52.79 34.80 6.18
CA ASP A 178 -53.80 33.81 6.63
C ASP A 178 -53.50 33.35 8.05
N SER A 179 -54.46 33.53 8.94
CA SER A 179 -54.28 33.22 10.39
C SER A 179 -54.05 31.71 10.65
N LEU A 180 -54.61 30.82 9.83
CA LEU A 180 -54.43 29.36 9.97
C LEU A 180 -53.02 28.94 9.52
N GLU A 181 -52.57 29.38 8.36
CA GLU A 181 -51.21 29.13 7.86
C GLU A 181 -50.17 29.71 8.79
N LEU A 182 -50.38 30.92 9.29
CA LEU A 182 -49.50 31.56 10.25
C LEU A 182 -49.36 30.73 11.55
N SER A 183 -50.45 30.21 12.10
CA SER A 183 -50.42 29.40 13.33
C SER A 183 -49.66 28.08 13.13
N LEU A 184 -49.84 27.46 12.00
CA LEU A 184 -49.11 26.22 11.59
C LEU A 184 -47.62 26.49 11.39
N TYR A 185 -47.27 27.57 10.71
CA TYR A 185 -45.91 28.01 10.49
C TYR A 185 -45.20 28.31 11.82
N LEU A 186 -45.82 29.08 12.71
CA LEU A 186 -45.26 29.41 14.04
C LEU A 186 -45.07 28.13 14.91
N SER A 187 -45.99 27.17 14.79
CA SER A 187 -45.84 25.89 15.48
C SER A 187 -44.63 25.09 14.97
N ARG A 188 -44.42 25.04 13.64
CA ARG A 188 -43.24 24.42 13.01
C ARG A 188 -41.94 25.13 13.43
N LEU A 189 -41.92 26.45 13.41
CA LEU A 189 -40.80 27.28 13.82
C LEU A 189 -40.43 27.03 15.29
N LYS A 190 -41.44 26.89 16.18
CA LYS A 190 -41.24 26.57 17.59
C LYS A 190 -40.62 25.17 17.79
N ILE A 191 -41.06 24.17 17.01
CA ILE A 191 -40.48 22.81 17.04
C ILE A 191 -39.03 22.85 16.56
N LEU A 192 -38.75 23.53 15.45
CA LEU A 192 -37.41 23.70 14.91
C LEU A 192 -36.48 24.39 15.90
N ALA A 193 -36.92 25.49 16.51
CA ALA A 193 -36.16 26.20 17.54
C ALA A 193 -35.81 25.32 18.74
N LYS A 194 -36.77 24.46 19.16
CA LYS A 194 -36.55 23.49 20.25
C LYS A 194 -35.54 22.40 19.87
N GLU A 195 -35.48 22.00 18.60
CA GLU A 195 -34.49 21.02 18.11
C GLU A 195 -33.08 21.64 17.93
N ILE A 196 -33.00 22.90 17.48
CA ILE A 196 -31.73 23.59 17.21
C ILE A 196 -31.06 24.10 18.47
N SER A 197 -31.83 24.66 19.42
CA SER A 197 -31.30 25.29 20.62
C SER A 197 -30.27 24.44 21.38
N PRO A 198 -30.52 23.14 21.68
CA PRO A 198 -29.54 22.33 22.40
C PRO A 198 -28.30 22.00 21.54
N VAL A 199 -28.42 21.96 20.20
CA VAL A 199 -27.28 21.72 19.29
C VAL A 199 -26.42 23.00 19.27
N ASN A 200 -27.01 24.18 19.15
CA ASN A 200 -26.28 25.42 19.08
C ASN A 200 -25.58 25.75 20.42
N GLU A 201 -26.23 25.45 21.56
CA GLU A 201 -25.62 25.56 22.88
C GLU A 201 -24.40 24.63 23.02
N LYS A 202 -24.53 23.36 22.63
CA LYS A 202 -23.42 22.40 22.63
C LYS A 202 -22.31 22.81 21.67
N LEU A 203 -22.63 23.34 20.48
CA LEU A 203 -21.63 23.90 19.56
C LEU A 203 -20.82 25.00 20.22
N SER A 204 -21.53 25.98 20.86
CA SER A 204 -20.87 27.09 21.57
C SER A 204 -19.98 26.62 22.72
N GLN A 205 -20.45 25.66 23.53
CA GLN A 205 -19.68 25.09 24.63
C GLN A 205 -18.44 24.37 24.11
N ASN A 206 -18.57 23.57 23.02
CA ASN A 206 -17.44 22.86 22.42
C ASN A 206 -16.45 23.82 21.73
N ILE A 207 -16.92 24.85 21.03
CA ILE A 207 -16.07 25.91 20.46
C ILE A 207 -15.25 26.59 21.55
N ASN A 208 -15.84 26.96 22.65
CA ASN A 208 -15.14 27.57 23.79
C ASN A 208 -14.15 26.60 24.44
N GLY A 209 -14.55 25.32 24.61
CA GLY A 209 -13.69 24.28 25.16
C GLY A 209 -12.46 24.01 24.28
N ILE A 210 -12.65 23.90 22.97
CA ILE A 210 -11.53 23.63 22.04
C ILE A 210 -10.62 24.86 21.91
N GLN A 211 -11.15 26.07 22.04
CA GLN A 211 -10.36 27.32 22.01
C GLN A 211 -9.38 27.40 23.18
N ILE A 212 -9.78 26.91 24.37
CA ILE A 212 -8.87 26.82 25.53
C ILE A 212 -7.71 25.87 25.21
N VAL A 213 -8.02 24.72 24.62
CA VAL A 213 -6.98 23.73 24.22
C VAL A 213 -6.08 24.30 23.14
N GLN A 214 -6.65 24.98 22.15
CA GLN A 214 -5.89 25.66 21.09
C GLN A 214 -4.91 26.70 21.65
N ASN A 215 -5.34 27.47 22.65
CA ASN A 215 -4.48 28.45 23.33
C ASN A 215 -3.31 27.74 24.06
N LEU A 216 -3.57 26.62 24.73
CA LEU A 216 -2.51 25.82 25.39
C LEU A 216 -1.50 25.29 24.37
N VAL A 217 -1.98 24.75 23.24
CA VAL A 217 -1.13 24.27 22.13
C VAL A 217 -0.28 25.41 21.56
N ASN A 218 -0.89 26.56 21.30
CA ASN A 218 -0.19 27.74 20.77
C ASN A 218 0.85 28.29 21.78
N LEU A 219 0.53 28.31 23.07
CA LEU A 219 1.46 28.73 24.11
C LEU A 219 2.70 27.85 24.17
N GLU A 220 2.50 26.53 24.14
CA GLU A 220 3.64 25.58 24.16
C GLU A 220 4.47 25.69 22.87
N LEU A 221 3.81 25.85 21.70
CA LEU A 221 4.50 26.08 20.45
C LEU A 221 5.36 27.36 20.49
N LEU A 222 4.85 28.45 21.03
CA LEU A 222 5.58 29.71 21.17
C LEU A 222 6.82 29.55 22.05
N LYS A 223 6.69 28.86 23.20
CA LYS A 223 7.85 28.59 24.08
C LYS A 223 8.93 27.79 23.36
N LEU A 224 8.55 26.72 22.64
CA LEU A 224 9.47 25.91 21.88
C LEU A 224 10.18 26.72 20.79
N GLU A 225 9.46 27.58 20.07
CA GLU A 225 10.03 28.45 19.02
C GLU A 225 11.00 29.48 19.61
N THR A 226 10.66 30.10 20.73
CA THR A 226 11.53 31.07 21.42
C THR A 226 12.84 30.43 21.86
N ASP A 227 12.78 29.24 22.49
CA ASP A 227 13.98 28.51 22.94
C ASP A 227 14.83 28.04 21.76
N MET A 228 14.19 27.62 20.65
CA MET A 228 14.92 27.23 19.44
C MET A 228 15.68 28.39 18.82
N ASP A 229 15.08 29.58 18.78
CA ASP A 229 15.73 30.79 18.23
C ASP A 229 16.90 31.24 19.14
N GLU A 230 16.75 31.14 20.47
CA GLU A 230 17.83 31.43 21.41
C GLU A 230 19.00 30.43 21.22
N ILE A 231 18.69 29.14 21.02
CA ILE A 231 19.75 28.14 20.74
C ILE A 231 20.46 28.43 19.42
N ARG A 232 19.76 28.83 18.36
CA ARG A 232 20.39 29.24 17.09
C ARG A 232 21.36 30.40 17.29
N TYR A 233 20.95 31.37 18.07
CA TYR A 233 21.83 32.50 18.42
C TYR A 233 23.11 32.03 19.17
N TYR A 234 22.99 31.14 20.13
CA TYR A 234 24.14 30.56 20.83
C TYR A 234 25.02 29.72 19.90
N GLN A 235 24.44 28.95 19.00
CA GLN A 235 25.17 28.17 18.01
C GLN A 235 25.98 29.09 17.08
N GLN A 236 25.40 30.19 16.64
CA GLN A 236 26.07 31.17 15.79
C GLN A 236 27.23 31.86 16.55
N GLN A 237 27.02 32.24 17.80
CA GLN A 237 28.10 32.81 18.65
C GLN A 237 29.27 31.84 18.81
N ILE A 238 29.03 30.55 19.03
CA ILE A 238 30.05 29.54 19.12
C ILE A 238 30.79 29.37 17.80
N SER A 239 30.05 29.37 16.66
CA SER A 239 30.64 29.29 15.33
C SER A 239 31.57 30.47 15.05
N ASP A 240 31.12 31.70 15.30
CA ASP A 240 31.90 32.92 15.07
C ASP A 240 33.18 32.97 15.91
N LYS A 241 33.21 32.28 17.07
CA LYS A 241 34.31 32.21 18.01
C LYS A 241 34.98 30.84 18.08
N SER A 242 34.81 29.99 17.03
CA SER A 242 35.27 28.57 17.04
C SER A 242 36.73 28.39 17.44
N PHE A 243 37.62 29.36 17.12
CA PHE A 243 39.04 29.33 17.54
C PHE A 243 39.35 30.14 18.80
N ALA A 244 38.38 30.74 19.46
CA ALA A 244 38.59 31.45 20.70
C ALA A 244 38.74 30.48 21.89
N LYS A 245 39.35 30.97 23.00
CA LYS A 245 39.42 30.21 24.27
C LYS A 245 38.00 30.17 24.87
N GLU A 246 37.40 28.99 24.90
CA GLU A 246 36.04 28.78 25.38
C GLU A 246 36.00 28.44 26.87
N PHE A 247 37.03 27.71 27.36
CA PHE A 247 37.09 27.19 28.71
C PHE A 247 38.39 27.60 29.38
N ALA A 248 38.41 27.56 30.71
CA ALA A 248 39.62 27.70 31.48
C ALA A 248 40.69 26.69 31.04
N SER A 249 41.96 27.02 31.11
CA SER A 249 43.03 26.06 30.85
C SER A 249 42.90 24.87 31.79
N LEU A 250 43.45 23.70 31.40
CA LEU A 250 43.26 22.45 32.14
C LEU A 250 43.67 22.55 33.64
N TRP A 251 44.66 23.43 33.94
CA TRP A 251 45.23 23.64 35.27
C TRP A 251 44.44 24.69 36.09
N GLU A 252 43.61 25.53 35.47
CA GLU A 252 42.83 26.56 36.12
C GLU A 252 41.59 25.94 36.79
N LYS A 253 41.22 26.38 38.02
CA LYS A 253 39.97 25.95 38.65
C LYS A 253 38.78 26.57 37.92
N SER A 254 37.86 25.73 37.46
CA SER A 254 36.57 26.17 36.94
C SER A 254 35.67 26.68 38.08
N LYS A 255 34.95 27.79 37.87
CA LYS A 255 34.03 28.38 38.86
C LYS A 255 32.76 27.54 39.11
N TYR A 256 32.42 26.64 38.20
CA TYR A 256 31.19 25.86 38.20
C TYR A 256 31.47 24.42 37.78
N ASP A 257 31.82 23.56 38.75
CA ASP A 257 32.01 22.12 38.52
C ASP A 257 30.75 21.38 38.96
N ARG A 258 29.90 21.02 38.00
CA ARG A 258 28.79 20.09 38.24
C ARG A 258 29.37 18.66 38.38
N PRO A 259 28.86 17.81 39.30
CA PRO A 259 29.27 16.41 39.37
C PRO A 259 29.09 15.66 38.06
N LEU A 260 30.10 14.86 37.67
CA LEU A 260 30.09 14.09 36.45
C LEU A 260 28.89 13.15 36.38
N GLU A 261 28.45 12.57 37.48
CA GLU A 261 27.32 11.66 37.61
C GLU A 261 26.01 12.33 37.18
N GLU A 262 25.76 13.57 37.62
CA GLU A 262 24.58 14.33 37.23
C GLU A 262 24.60 14.67 35.72
N ILE A 263 25.80 15.10 35.22
CA ILE A 263 25.97 15.41 33.78
C ILE A 263 25.70 14.15 32.95
N PHE A 264 26.20 13.02 33.36
CA PHE A 264 26.00 11.76 32.68
C PHE A 264 24.52 11.35 32.69
N HIS A 265 23.83 11.52 33.84
CA HIS A 265 22.42 11.17 33.97
C HIS A 265 21.54 11.98 33.01
N PHE A 266 21.65 13.32 33.02
CA PHE A 266 20.81 14.13 32.10
C PHE A 266 21.19 13.93 30.63
N SER A 267 22.48 13.68 30.35
CA SER A 267 22.94 13.41 28.99
C SER A 267 22.31 12.13 28.42
N ILE A 268 22.22 11.05 29.23
CA ILE A 268 21.54 9.81 28.86
C ILE A 268 20.04 10.04 28.65
N LEU A 269 19.38 10.82 29.53
CA LEU A 269 17.96 11.11 29.39
C LEU A 269 17.67 11.86 28.08
N LYS A 270 18.45 12.89 27.75
CA LYS A 270 18.35 13.60 26.46
C LYS A 270 18.61 12.66 25.28
N ALA A 271 19.62 11.80 25.35
CA ALA A 271 19.93 10.85 24.29
C ALA A 271 18.80 9.84 24.07
N LYS A 272 18.21 9.29 25.14
CA LYS A 272 17.03 8.40 25.07
C LYS A 272 15.83 9.10 24.44
N LEU A 273 15.52 10.32 24.87
CA LEU A 273 14.43 11.10 24.37
C LEU A 273 14.58 11.37 22.86
N LEU A 274 15.77 11.86 22.47
CA LEU A 274 16.08 12.13 21.06
C LEU A 274 15.98 10.87 20.20
N MET A 275 16.48 9.73 20.71
CA MET A 275 16.42 8.45 20.01
C MET A 275 14.99 7.97 19.83
N ALA A 276 14.12 8.10 20.86
CA ALA A 276 12.72 7.71 20.79
C ALA A 276 11.97 8.51 19.71
N TYR A 277 12.15 9.83 19.67
CA TYR A 277 11.56 10.69 18.64
C TYR A 277 12.08 10.38 17.25
N TYR A 278 13.39 10.16 17.13
CA TYR A 278 14.01 9.86 15.85
C TYR A 278 13.51 8.54 15.26
N ILE A 279 13.38 7.49 16.09
CA ILE A 279 12.81 6.20 15.69
C ILE A 279 11.35 6.36 15.27
N LYS A 280 10.53 7.10 16.05
CA LYS A 280 9.12 7.36 15.76
C LYS A 280 8.97 8.09 14.41
N ALA A 281 9.78 9.10 14.17
CA ALA A 281 9.73 9.88 12.92
C ALA A 281 10.21 9.11 11.69
N ASN A 282 11.16 8.18 11.85
CA ASN A 282 11.77 7.44 10.75
C ASN A 282 11.38 5.96 10.70
N TRP A 283 10.24 5.58 11.32
CA TRP A 283 9.79 4.19 11.39
C TRP A 283 9.70 3.51 10.02
N GLY A 284 9.17 4.21 8.99
CA GLY A 284 9.09 3.69 7.64
C GLY A 284 10.47 3.40 7.03
N LYS A 285 11.46 4.28 7.25
CA LYS A 285 12.84 4.06 6.79
C LYS A 285 13.51 2.89 7.50
N LEU A 286 13.22 2.68 8.79
CA LEU A 286 13.68 1.52 9.55
C LEU A 286 13.10 0.22 8.99
N MET A 287 11.81 0.19 8.67
CA MET A 287 11.19 -0.97 8.02
C MET A 287 11.84 -1.30 6.68
N VAL A 288 12.13 -0.28 5.84
CA VAL A 288 12.86 -0.48 4.58
C VAL A 288 14.25 -1.05 4.83
N LEU A 289 14.95 -0.57 5.85
CA LEU A 289 16.25 -1.11 6.24
C LEU A 289 16.16 -2.59 6.65
N PHE A 290 15.21 -2.96 7.49
CA PHE A 290 15.00 -4.36 7.92
C PHE A 290 14.65 -5.27 6.75
N ILE A 291 13.78 -4.83 5.84
CA ILE A 291 13.44 -5.56 4.63
C ILE A 291 14.67 -5.74 3.72
N SER A 292 15.48 -4.69 3.57
CA SER A 292 16.70 -4.76 2.76
C SER A 292 17.73 -5.73 3.35
N ILE A 293 17.89 -5.76 4.69
CA ILE A 293 18.72 -6.74 5.39
C ILE A 293 18.26 -8.16 5.06
N GLY A 294 16.95 -8.43 5.21
CA GLY A 294 16.37 -9.73 4.89
C GLY A 294 16.61 -10.14 3.43
N MET A 295 16.39 -9.22 2.50
CA MET A 295 16.60 -9.47 1.07
C MET A 295 18.06 -9.80 0.74
N VAL A 296 19.02 -9.04 1.27
CA VAL A 296 20.44 -9.29 1.02
C VAL A 296 20.85 -10.63 1.62
N ILE A 297 20.39 -10.96 2.83
CA ILE A 297 20.67 -12.26 3.46
C ILE A 297 20.13 -13.41 2.61
N LEU A 298 18.87 -13.34 2.18
CA LEU A 298 18.24 -14.35 1.32
C LEU A 298 18.99 -14.50 0.00
N TYR A 299 19.40 -13.38 -0.61
CA TYR A 299 20.20 -13.39 -1.83
C TYR A 299 21.54 -14.11 -1.63
N LEU A 300 22.24 -13.84 -0.51
CA LEU A 300 23.51 -14.50 -0.19
C LEU A 300 23.36 -16.01 0.08
N PHE A 301 22.27 -16.44 0.71
CA PHE A 301 21.95 -17.86 0.87
C PHE A 301 21.70 -18.53 -0.47
N SER A 302 20.94 -17.90 -1.35
CA SER A 302 20.71 -18.41 -2.71
C SER A 302 22.02 -18.50 -3.50
N LEU A 303 22.88 -17.48 -3.39
CA LEU A 303 24.19 -17.47 -4.02
C LEU A 303 25.08 -18.62 -3.49
N LYS A 304 25.07 -18.85 -2.16
CA LYS A 304 25.79 -19.94 -1.50
C LYS A 304 25.36 -21.32 -2.02
N ASN A 305 24.06 -21.54 -2.11
CA ASN A 305 23.50 -22.79 -2.62
C ASN A 305 23.89 -23.01 -4.09
N GLY A 306 23.77 -21.99 -4.93
CA GLY A 306 24.12 -22.06 -6.35
C GLY A 306 25.61 -22.36 -6.60
N ILE A 307 26.53 -21.87 -5.76
CA ILE A 307 27.96 -22.16 -5.86
C ILE A 307 28.27 -23.57 -5.35
N ARG A 308 27.62 -24.01 -4.26
CA ARG A 308 27.81 -25.35 -3.71
C ARG A 308 27.44 -26.43 -4.70
N GLU A 309 26.44 -26.22 -5.53
CA GLU A 309 26.04 -27.14 -6.62
C GLU A 309 27.04 -27.18 -7.76
N GLN A 310 27.78 -26.06 -8.03
CA GLN A 310 28.68 -25.96 -9.17
C GLN A 310 30.15 -26.27 -8.87
N SER A 311 30.65 -25.98 -7.67
CA SER A 311 32.10 -25.97 -7.34
C SER A 311 32.46 -26.58 -5.99
N GLY A 312 31.56 -27.26 -5.31
CA GLY A 312 31.75 -28.08 -4.11
C GLY A 312 32.52 -27.45 -2.92
N ALA A 313 33.81 -27.24 -3.03
CA ALA A 313 34.68 -26.77 -1.95
C ALA A 313 34.93 -25.25 -1.88
N ASP A 314 34.74 -24.54 -2.98
CA ASP A 314 35.06 -23.09 -3.04
C ASP A 314 34.10 -22.19 -2.25
N ALA A 315 32.89 -22.68 -1.94
CA ALA A 315 31.92 -21.93 -1.16
C ALA A 315 32.31 -21.77 0.32
N GLU A 316 33.07 -22.67 0.89
CA GLU A 316 33.49 -22.61 2.31
C GLU A 316 34.68 -21.68 2.54
N ASN A 317 35.54 -21.48 1.53
CA ASN A 317 36.66 -20.57 1.60
C ASN A 317 36.30 -19.10 1.27
N SER A 318 35.08 -18.83 0.83
CA SER A 318 34.58 -17.49 0.53
C SER A 318 34.35 -16.68 1.81
N MET A 319 34.88 -15.46 1.85
CA MET A 319 34.70 -14.54 2.96
C MET A 319 33.23 -14.11 3.11
N LEU A 320 32.59 -13.86 1.97
CA LEU A 320 31.18 -13.45 1.88
C LEU A 320 30.22 -14.58 2.29
N LEU A 321 30.47 -15.80 1.83
CA LEU A 321 29.54 -16.93 1.95
C LEU A 321 29.80 -17.81 3.17
N SER A 322 30.94 -17.61 3.88
CA SER A 322 31.21 -18.27 5.17
C SER A 322 30.21 -17.87 6.24
N ALA A 323 29.83 -16.58 6.28
CA ALA A 323 28.87 -16.02 7.25
C ALA A 323 27.83 -15.12 6.54
N PRO A 324 26.89 -15.68 5.77
CA PRO A 324 25.98 -14.91 4.91
C PRO A 324 25.07 -13.94 5.70
N ILE A 325 24.70 -14.29 6.94
CA ILE A 325 23.91 -13.43 7.81
C ILE A 325 24.73 -12.17 8.19
N CYS A 326 25.97 -12.38 8.67
CA CYS A 326 26.84 -11.26 9.06
C CYS A 326 27.19 -10.37 7.87
N SER A 327 27.55 -10.99 6.74
CA SER A 327 27.91 -10.27 5.50
C SER A 327 26.73 -9.48 4.94
N GLY A 328 25.56 -10.10 4.85
CA GLY A 328 24.35 -9.44 4.37
C GLY A 328 23.89 -8.28 5.24
N THR A 329 23.91 -8.48 6.55
CA THR A 329 23.58 -7.42 7.52
C THR A 329 24.60 -6.28 7.47
N ALA A 330 25.92 -6.57 7.40
CA ALA A 330 26.96 -5.55 7.32
C ALA A 330 26.85 -4.71 6.05
N ILE A 331 26.63 -5.33 4.89
CA ILE A 331 26.43 -4.63 3.60
C ILE A 331 25.18 -3.73 3.66
N ALA A 332 24.06 -4.27 4.15
CA ALA A 332 22.81 -3.54 4.21
C ALA A 332 22.85 -2.37 5.22
N LEU A 333 23.50 -2.53 6.38
CA LEU A 333 23.69 -1.45 7.35
C LEU A 333 24.64 -0.37 6.82
N ALA A 334 25.76 -0.75 6.20
CA ALA A 334 26.74 0.20 5.66
C ALA A 334 26.14 1.10 4.56
N ILE A 335 25.26 0.56 3.72
CA ILE A 335 24.57 1.31 2.67
C ILE A 335 23.34 2.01 3.25
N GLY A 336 22.57 1.33 4.07
CA GLY A 336 21.29 1.79 4.59
C GLY A 336 21.38 2.98 5.55
N GLN A 337 22.58 3.23 6.17
CA GLN A 337 22.77 4.43 7.01
C GLN A 337 22.59 5.75 6.25
N PHE A 338 22.74 5.76 4.91
CA PHE A 338 22.52 6.94 4.07
C PHE A 338 21.02 7.23 3.80
N LEU A 339 20.12 6.29 4.09
CA LEU A 339 18.67 6.56 4.08
C LEU A 339 18.24 7.58 5.15
N PHE A 340 19.06 7.71 6.21
CA PHE A 340 18.73 8.53 7.36
C PHE A 340 19.38 9.91 7.22
N THR A 341 18.52 10.92 7.07
CA THR A 341 18.93 12.33 7.04
C THR A 341 19.14 12.81 8.47
N ASP A 342 20.23 13.51 8.73
CA ASP A 342 20.61 14.10 10.03
C ASP A 342 20.35 13.19 11.25
N PRO A 343 20.90 11.95 11.25
CA PRO A 343 20.69 11.03 12.35
C PRO A 343 21.36 11.56 13.62
N PRO A 344 20.73 11.37 14.80
CA PRO A 344 21.39 11.62 16.07
C PRO A 344 22.69 10.83 16.16
N PHE A 345 23.69 11.40 16.83
CA PHE A 345 24.99 10.74 16.98
C PHE A 345 24.87 9.34 17.60
N VAL A 346 23.99 9.17 18.59
CA VAL A 346 23.69 7.87 19.22
C VAL A 346 23.29 6.83 18.16
N PHE A 347 22.36 7.20 17.27
CA PHE A 347 21.86 6.31 16.20
C PHE A 347 22.97 5.93 15.22
N SER A 348 23.75 6.92 14.76
CA SER A 348 24.88 6.69 13.85
C SER A 348 25.94 5.79 14.46
N THR A 349 26.27 6.02 15.75
CA THR A 349 27.24 5.22 16.50
C THR A 349 26.79 3.76 16.63
N ILE A 350 25.53 3.52 16.96
CA ILE A 350 24.97 2.16 17.08
C ILE A 350 25.07 1.42 15.73
N ILE A 351 24.66 2.04 14.63
CA ILE A 351 24.72 1.42 13.30
C ILE A 351 26.19 1.13 12.93
N LEU A 352 27.07 2.10 13.06
CA LEU A 352 28.47 1.93 12.67
C LEU A 352 29.18 0.90 13.54
N PHE A 353 28.98 0.94 14.86
CA PHE A 353 29.58 -0.03 15.78
C PHE A 353 29.08 -1.45 15.53
N THR A 354 27.77 -1.63 15.30
CA THR A 354 27.19 -2.92 14.93
C THR A 354 27.79 -3.43 13.62
N THR A 355 27.91 -2.57 12.61
CA THR A 355 28.53 -2.92 11.33
C THR A 355 30.00 -3.31 11.49
N ALA A 356 30.77 -2.56 12.31
CA ALA A 356 32.16 -2.84 12.61
C ALA A 356 32.34 -4.18 13.34
N LEU A 357 31.47 -4.52 14.29
CA LEU A 357 31.47 -5.82 14.97
C LEU A 357 31.19 -6.97 13.99
N LEU A 358 30.18 -6.83 13.12
CA LEU A 358 29.84 -7.85 12.11
C LEU A 358 31.03 -8.08 11.16
N ILE A 359 31.66 -7.01 10.70
CA ILE A 359 32.85 -7.09 9.84
C ILE A 359 34.03 -7.73 10.61
N THR A 360 34.20 -7.45 11.90
CA THR A 360 35.21 -8.09 12.72
C THR A 360 35.04 -9.62 12.75
N ILE A 361 33.80 -10.09 12.87
CA ILE A 361 33.51 -11.54 12.83
C ILE A 361 33.91 -12.14 11.46
N ILE A 362 33.65 -11.41 10.37
CA ILE A 362 33.90 -11.87 9.01
C ILE A 362 35.41 -11.99 8.76
N PHE A 363 36.18 -10.95 9.09
CA PHE A 363 37.57 -10.91 8.70
C PHE A 363 38.54 -11.48 9.72
N ARG A 364 38.10 -11.90 10.91
CA ARG A 364 39.01 -12.42 11.98
C ARG A 364 39.95 -13.55 11.53
N HIS A 365 39.53 -14.32 10.52
CA HIS A 365 40.36 -15.41 9.97
C HIS A 365 41.21 -15.00 8.76
N HIS A 366 40.99 -13.76 8.23
CA HIS A 366 41.63 -13.28 7.00
C HIS A 366 42.69 -12.18 7.26
N ILE A 367 42.81 -11.75 8.51
CA ILE A 367 43.74 -10.68 8.91
C ILE A 367 44.77 -11.27 9.89
N SER A 368 46.03 -10.74 9.82
CA SER A 368 47.09 -11.12 10.77
C SER A 368 46.73 -10.70 12.20
N LYS A 369 47.20 -11.45 13.19
CA LYS A 369 46.97 -11.15 14.62
C LYS A 369 47.37 -9.73 15.02
N TYR A 370 48.46 -9.20 14.45
CA TYR A 370 48.92 -7.84 14.69
C TYR A 370 47.84 -6.79 14.28
N TRP A 371 47.34 -6.87 13.04
CA TRP A 371 46.32 -5.95 12.57
C TRP A 371 44.95 -6.14 13.24
N MET A 372 44.67 -7.34 13.70
CA MET A 372 43.47 -7.59 14.51
C MET A 372 43.52 -6.88 15.87
N VAL A 373 44.69 -6.92 16.54
CA VAL A 373 44.88 -6.19 17.82
C VAL A 373 44.76 -4.69 17.61
N ILE A 374 45.41 -4.12 16.56
CA ILE A 374 45.29 -2.68 16.23
C ILE A 374 43.83 -2.32 15.97
N TRP A 375 43.12 -3.12 15.16
CA TRP A 375 41.69 -2.88 14.83
C TRP A 375 40.82 -2.87 16.08
N LEU A 376 40.94 -3.90 16.95
CA LEU A 376 40.14 -3.99 18.18
C LEU A 376 40.45 -2.85 19.12
N SER A 377 41.73 -2.44 19.22
CA SER A 377 42.13 -1.29 20.02
C SER A 377 41.53 0.02 19.51
N ILE A 378 41.56 0.26 18.18
CA ILE A 378 40.92 1.44 17.57
C ILE A 378 39.42 1.42 17.79
N LEU A 379 38.75 0.25 17.61
CA LEU A 379 37.31 0.09 17.81
C LEU A 379 36.92 0.34 19.28
N THR A 380 37.72 -0.12 20.23
CA THR A 380 37.53 0.14 21.68
C THR A 380 37.69 1.62 21.98
N LEU A 381 38.77 2.26 21.48
CA LEU A 381 38.98 3.71 21.65
C LEU A 381 37.85 4.53 20.99
N TYR A 382 37.36 4.12 19.81
CA TYR A 382 36.21 4.76 19.19
C TYR A 382 34.96 4.67 20.07
N LEU A 383 34.70 3.50 20.69
CA LEU A 383 33.57 3.34 21.61
C LEU A 383 33.72 4.25 22.86
N LEU A 384 34.92 4.32 23.45
CA LEU A 384 35.20 5.22 24.57
C LEU A 384 35.05 6.70 24.17
N ALA A 385 35.58 7.10 23.03
CA ALA A 385 35.43 8.45 22.50
C ALA A 385 33.96 8.78 22.16
N ALA A 386 33.18 7.80 21.66
CA ALA A 386 31.77 7.96 21.44
C ALA A 386 31.00 8.11 22.77
N MET A 387 31.36 7.36 23.83
CA MET A 387 30.77 7.51 25.15
C MET A 387 31.11 8.90 25.74
N ASP A 388 32.36 9.37 25.59
CA ASP A 388 32.76 10.73 25.98
C ASP A 388 31.94 11.79 25.22
N ASN A 389 31.68 11.57 23.93
CA ASN A 389 30.88 12.49 23.10
C ASN A 389 29.38 12.52 23.49
N PHE A 390 28.89 11.56 24.29
CA PHE A 390 27.54 11.62 24.87
C PHE A 390 27.47 12.55 26.09
N ILE A 391 28.56 12.89 26.69
CA ILE A 391 28.63 13.84 27.81
C ILE A 391 28.40 15.24 27.23
N LEU A 392 27.27 15.85 27.61
CA LEU A 392 26.77 17.09 26.99
C LEU A 392 27.34 18.36 27.66
N GLN A 393 27.81 18.27 28.89
CA GLN A 393 28.39 19.40 29.65
C GLN A 393 29.79 19.08 30.09
N VAL A 394 30.67 20.05 30.00
CA VAL A 394 32.09 19.90 30.29
C VAL A 394 32.35 19.70 31.78
N SER A 395 33.22 18.73 32.09
CA SER A 395 33.76 18.50 33.43
C SER A 395 35.29 18.27 33.39
N ARG A 396 35.98 18.51 34.51
CA ARG A 396 37.43 18.24 34.59
C ARG A 396 37.79 16.77 34.37
N PRO A 397 37.10 15.81 34.97
CA PRO A 397 37.37 14.39 34.75
C PRO A 397 37.22 14.01 33.27
N GLU A 398 36.22 14.53 32.56
CA GLU A 398 36.00 14.31 31.13
C GLU A 398 37.21 14.79 30.33
N ARG A 399 37.71 16.01 30.57
CA ARG A 399 38.86 16.57 29.84
C ARG A 399 40.13 15.71 30.00
N TRP A 400 40.35 15.16 31.19
CA TRP A 400 41.45 14.20 31.40
C TRP A 400 41.19 12.87 30.69
N GLY A 401 39.94 12.38 30.68
CA GLY A 401 39.52 11.20 29.92
C GLY A 401 39.78 11.35 28.42
N MET A 402 39.42 12.50 27.85
CA MET A 402 39.74 12.84 26.47
C MET A 402 41.24 12.79 26.13
N ILE A 403 42.08 13.36 26.99
CA ILE A 403 43.56 13.32 26.82
C ILE A 403 44.05 11.88 26.81
N ILE A 404 43.58 11.07 27.73
CA ILE A 404 43.97 9.65 27.84
C ILE A 404 43.59 8.91 26.55
N ILE A 405 42.35 9.08 26.07
CA ILE A 405 41.88 8.45 24.83
C ILE A 405 42.74 8.91 23.64
N ALA A 406 43.00 10.22 23.51
CA ALA A 406 43.78 10.78 22.41
C ALA A 406 45.25 10.35 22.43
N VAL A 407 45.85 10.23 23.61
CA VAL A 407 47.24 9.71 23.78
C VAL A 407 47.31 8.24 23.34
N PHE A 408 46.38 7.40 23.76
CA PHE A 408 46.31 6.00 23.34
C PHE A 408 46.03 5.87 21.83
N GLY A 409 45.14 6.71 21.28
CA GLY A 409 44.85 6.80 19.84
C GLY A 409 46.12 7.16 19.05
N THR A 410 46.84 8.17 19.47
CA THR A 410 48.13 8.57 18.88
C THR A 410 49.16 7.45 18.95
N LEU A 411 49.31 6.80 20.12
CA LEU A 411 50.26 5.71 20.30
C LEU A 411 49.96 4.53 19.36
N ILE A 412 48.72 4.07 19.31
CA ILE A 412 48.29 2.96 18.44
C ILE A 412 48.44 3.34 16.97
N GLY A 413 48.12 4.56 16.59
CA GLY A 413 48.29 5.02 15.22
C GLY A 413 49.77 5.09 14.82
N VAL A 414 50.66 5.61 15.66
CA VAL A 414 52.12 5.64 15.45
C VAL A 414 52.66 4.21 15.35
N LEU A 415 52.26 3.30 16.25
CA LEU A 415 52.66 1.90 16.16
C LEU A 415 52.24 1.27 14.82
N ALA A 416 51.01 1.53 14.39
CA ALA A 416 50.50 1.06 13.08
C ALA A 416 51.33 1.57 11.89
N LEU A 417 51.77 2.84 11.93
CA LEU A 417 52.52 3.46 10.85
C LEU A 417 54.03 3.10 10.88
N PHE A 418 54.61 2.85 12.05
CA PHE A 418 56.06 2.64 12.21
C PHE A 418 56.51 1.27 11.75
N PHE A 419 55.74 0.23 11.96
CA PHE A 419 56.11 -1.18 11.63
C PHE A 419 55.92 -1.49 10.14
N LYS A 420 56.76 -0.94 9.25
CA LYS A 420 56.70 -1.13 7.78
C LYS A 420 56.71 -2.60 7.33
N LYS A 421 57.38 -3.53 8.07
CA LYS A 421 57.34 -4.98 7.80
C LYS A 421 55.94 -5.55 7.80
N GLN A 422 55.04 -5.04 8.64
CA GLN A 422 53.67 -5.49 8.79
C GLN A 422 52.75 -4.90 7.68
N HIS A 423 53.16 -3.81 7.00
CA HIS A 423 52.39 -3.23 5.88
C HIS A 423 52.29 -4.20 4.73
N ARG A 424 53.26 -5.12 4.52
CA ARG A 424 53.23 -6.13 3.47
C ARG A 424 52.16 -7.22 3.71
N THR A 425 51.69 -7.37 4.96
CA THR A 425 50.63 -8.31 5.33
C THR A 425 49.23 -7.66 5.22
N LEU A 426 49.20 -6.36 4.98
CA LEU A 426 47.94 -5.60 4.81
C LEU A 426 47.48 -5.74 3.37
N GLN A 427 46.30 -6.25 3.17
CA GLN A 427 45.71 -6.45 1.86
C GLN A 427 45.35 -5.11 1.16
N GLU A 428 44.98 -4.07 1.98
CA GLU A 428 44.57 -2.76 1.51
C GLU A 428 45.47 -1.67 2.14
N GLN A 429 46.47 -1.23 1.41
CA GLN A 429 47.42 -0.21 1.91
C GLN A 429 46.80 1.17 2.10
N TRP A 430 45.65 1.43 1.44
CA TRP A 430 44.92 2.70 1.59
C TRP A 430 44.49 3.01 3.02
N ILE A 431 44.37 2.01 3.91
CA ILE A 431 44.03 2.16 5.33
C ILE A 431 45.10 3.01 6.09
N LEU A 432 46.33 3.05 5.62
CA LEU A 432 47.38 3.83 6.27
C LEU A 432 47.11 5.34 6.21
N PHE A 433 46.45 5.85 5.17
CA PHE A 433 46.12 7.26 5.06
C PHE A 433 45.12 7.72 6.16
N PRO A 434 43.95 7.08 6.37
CA PRO A 434 43.08 7.37 7.52
C PRO A 434 43.77 7.26 8.88
N ILE A 435 44.68 6.31 9.06
CA ILE A 435 45.46 6.18 10.33
C ILE A 435 46.40 7.36 10.52
N CYS A 436 47.09 7.82 9.47
CA CYS A 436 47.93 9.02 9.51
C CYS A 436 47.13 10.27 9.88
N LEU A 437 45.95 10.44 9.25
CA LEU A 437 45.02 11.53 9.54
C LEU A 437 44.53 11.48 10.99
N MET A 438 44.21 10.27 11.50
CA MET A 438 43.85 10.06 12.92
C MET A 438 44.96 10.54 13.87
N VAL A 439 46.19 10.15 13.64
CA VAL A 439 47.31 10.57 14.49
C VAL A 439 47.43 12.10 14.54
N ILE A 440 47.33 12.77 13.39
CA ILE A 440 47.35 14.24 13.31
C ILE A 440 46.21 14.85 14.12
N MET A 441 45.00 14.33 13.95
CA MET A 441 43.81 14.85 14.63
C MET A 441 43.86 14.62 16.15
N GLU A 442 44.36 13.46 16.59
CA GLU A 442 44.48 13.15 18.04
C GLU A 442 45.55 14.07 18.70
N VAL A 443 46.71 14.31 18.08
CA VAL A 443 47.71 15.23 18.58
C VAL A 443 47.14 16.65 18.67
N MET A 444 46.44 17.11 17.62
CA MET A 444 45.80 18.43 17.64
C MET A 444 44.73 18.51 18.75
N SER A 445 43.97 17.45 18.96
CA SER A 445 42.95 17.37 20.02
C SER A 445 43.58 17.55 21.41
N ILE A 446 44.69 16.87 21.69
CA ILE A 446 45.42 17.02 22.95
C ILE A 446 45.84 18.50 23.14
N ALA A 447 46.47 19.09 22.15
CA ALA A 447 46.92 20.47 22.23
C ALA A 447 45.76 21.45 22.48
N LEU A 448 44.69 21.36 21.70
CA LEU A 448 43.51 22.24 21.81
C LEU A 448 42.77 22.06 23.16
N ASN A 449 42.71 20.85 23.69
CA ASN A 449 42.10 20.59 24.99
C ASN A 449 42.89 21.26 26.13
N ILE A 450 44.24 21.19 26.10
CA ILE A 450 45.10 21.85 27.07
C ILE A 450 44.87 23.37 27.06
N PHE A 451 44.75 23.97 25.86
CA PHE A 451 44.51 25.42 25.70
C PHE A 451 43.06 25.86 25.96
N GLY A 452 42.15 24.95 26.32
CA GLY A 452 40.73 25.27 26.63
C GLY A 452 39.81 25.46 25.42
N ARG A 453 40.18 24.93 24.25
CA ARG A 453 39.36 24.92 23.03
C ARG A 453 38.70 23.55 22.87
N LEU A 454 37.78 23.27 23.79
CA LEU A 454 37.28 21.92 24.00
C LEU A 454 36.35 21.43 22.90
N ASN A 455 35.45 22.28 22.36
CA ASN A 455 34.51 21.87 21.34
C ASN A 455 35.23 21.29 20.11
N ILE A 456 36.26 22.00 19.61
CA ILE A 456 37.06 21.51 18.48
C ILE A 456 37.92 20.30 18.89
N ALA A 457 38.51 20.29 20.08
CA ALA A 457 39.31 19.17 20.56
C ALA A 457 38.46 17.87 20.58
N LYS A 458 37.22 17.94 21.10
CA LYS A 458 36.29 16.81 21.17
C LYS A 458 35.87 16.33 19.76
N VAL A 459 35.57 17.24 18.87
CA VAL A 459 35.24 16.92 17.47
C VAL A 459 36.42 16.23 16.78
N LEU A 460 37.66 16.74 16.96
CA LEU A 460 38.85 16.14 16.34
C LEU A 460 39.13 14.73 16.86
N MET A 461 39.06 14.51 18.20
CA MET A 461 39.25 13.19 18.81
C MET A 461 38.27 12.17 18.26
N VAL A 462 36.96 12.49 18.29
CA VAL A 462 35.92 11.56 17.83
C VAL A 462 36.04 11.33 16.32
N SER A 463 36.28 12.37 15.55
CA SER A 463 36.39 12.28 14.08
C SER A 463 37.67 11.58 13.63
N GLY A 464 38.77 11.71 14.37
CA GLY A 464 40.01 10.99 14.11
C GLY A 464 39.82 9.47 14.19
N LEU A 465 39.24 8.97 15.26
CA LEU A 465 38.92 7.56 15.41
C LEU A 465 37.82 7.07 14.45
N LEU A 466 36.74 7.84 14.33
CA LEU A 466 35.64 7.56 13.40
C LEU A 466 36.14 7.39 11.96
N ASN A 467 37.00 8.27 11.49
CA ASN A 467 37.61 8.25 10.17
C ASN A 467 38.21 6.87 9.84
N VAL A 468 38.96 6.27 10.74
CA VAL A 468 39.59 4.97 10.54
C VAL A 468 38.54 3.86 10.55
N VAL A 469 37.60 3.91 11.51
CA VAL A 469 36.51 2.89 11.60
C VAL A 469 35.68 2.88 10.33
N VAL A 470 35.23 4.05 9.85
CA VAL A 470 34.44 4.18 8.61
C VAL A 470 35.24 3.69 7.40
N ALA A 471 36.51 4.08 7.28
CA ALA A 471 37.37 3.68 6.15
C ALA A 471 37.53 2.15 6.10
N ILE A 472 37.82 1.50 7.24
CA ILE A 472 37.96 0.05 7.31
C ILE A 472 36.63 -0.64 6.98
N VAL A 473 35.52 -0.22 7.61
CA VAL A 473 34.19 -0.76 7.35
C VAL A 473 33.87 -0.69 5.86
N PHE A 474 34.09 0.45 5.22
CA PHE A 474 33.75 0.63 3.82
C PHE A 474 34.63 -0.16 2.87
N LEU A 475 35.93 -0.20 3.12
CA LEU A 475 36.86 -1.00 2.31
C LEU A 475 36.46 -2.49 2.34
N TRP A 476 36.09 -3.01 3.50
CA TRP A 476 35.66 -4.38 3.64
C TRP A 476 34.28 -4.64 3.03
N VAL A 477 33.34 -3.72 3.17
CA VAL A 477 32.03 -3.82 2.50
C VAL A 477 32.20 -3.87 0.99
N ILE A 478 33.03 -3.01 0.40
CA ILE A 478 33.32 -3.06 -1.04
C ILE A 478 33.91 -4.41 -1.44
N ARG A 479 34.83 -4.94 -0.65
CA ARG A 479 35.41 -6.24 -0.92
C ARG A 479 34.35 -7.34 -0.91
N LEU A 480 33.45 -7.34 0.08
CA LEU A 480 32.33 -8.28 0.14
C LEU A 480 31.40 -8.13 -1.06
N VAL A 481 31.08 -6.91 -1.49
CA VAL A 481 30.26 -6.64 -2.66
C VAL A 481 30.95 -7.12 -3.95
N ASN A 482 32.26 -6.86 -4.12
CA ASN A 482 33.03 -7.30 -5.28
C ASN A 482 33.10 -8.84 -5.35
N GLU A 483 33.30 -9.49 -4.20
CA GLU A 483 33.28 -10.97 -4.12
C GLU A 483 31.90 -11.52 -4.49
N GLY A 484 30.83 -10.92 -4.00
CA GLY A 484 29.46 -11.28 -4.33
C GLY A 484 29.14 -11.13 -5.82
N LEU A 485 29.59 -10.03 -6.44
CA LEU A 485 29.45 -9.82 -7.88
C LEU A 485 30.24 -10.84 -8.70
N THR A 486 31.44 -11.24 -8.24
CA THR A 486 32.24 -12.26 -8.89
C THR A 486 31.52 -13.62 -8.90
N TYR A 487 31.02 -14.03 -7.73
CA TYR A 487 30.27 -15.30 -7.62
C TYR A 487 28.96 -15.25 -8.39
N ALA A 488 28.22 -14.16 -8.33
CA ALA A 488 27.02 -13.98 -9.14
C ALA A 488 27.33 -14.13 -10.64
N SER A 489 28.46 -13.55 -11.12
CA SER A 489 28.87 -13.66 -12.53
C SER A 489 29.21 -15.08 -12.94
N MET A 490 29.79 -15.90 -12.03
CA MET A 490 30.13 -17.30 -12.30
C MET A 490 28.88 -18.17 -12.51
N ILE A 491 27.87 -17.98 -11.68
CA ILE A 491 26.58 -18.68 -11.78
C ILE A 491 25.84 -18.28 -13.06
N TYR A 492 25.78 -17.00 -13.37
CA TYR A 492 25.04 -16.50 -14.54
C TYR A 492 25.72 -16.80 -15.89
N LYS A 493 27.04 -17.01 -15.94
CA LYS A 493 27.73 -17.40 -17.19
C LYS A 493 27.35 -18.78 -17.71
N LYS A 494 26.98 -19.74 -16.85
CA LYS A 494 26.58 -21.09 -17.21
C LYS A 494 25.11 -21.23 -17.60
N GLN A 495 24.25 -20.27 -17.26
CA GLN A 495 22.84 -20.26 -17.65
C GLN A 495 22.66 -19.43 -18.92
N GLU A 496 22.37 -20.09 -20.05
CA GLU A 496 22.09 -19.49 -21.38
C GLU A 496 20.82 -18.64 -21.44
N ARG A 497 20.56 -17.78 -20.46
CA ARG A 497 19.40 -16.88 -20.47
C ARG A 497 19.79 -15.48 -20.90
N ARG A 498 19.52 -15.18 -22.18
CA ARG A 498 19.88 -13.99 -22.98
C ARG A 498 19.40 -12.63 -22.48
N PHE A 499 18.66 -12.50 -21.37
CA PHE A 499 18.07 -11.22 -20.97
C PHE A 499 18.86 -10.39 -19.93
N PHE A 500 19.92 -10.91 -19.31
CA PHE A 500 20.73 -10.19 -18.31
C PHE A 500 22.24 -10.46 -18.46
N TYR A 501 22.75 -10.33 -19.68
CA TYR A 501 24.19 -10.34 -19.88
C TYR A 501 24.77 -8.95 -19.52
N ILE A 502 25.03 -8.72 -18.24
CA ILE A 502 26.00 -7.69 -17.85
C ILE A 502 27.36 -8.24 -18.28
N ASN A 503 27.93 -7.66 -19.30
CA ASN A 503 29.24 -8.04 -19.81
C ASN A 503 30.30 -7.70 -18.74
N TYR A 504 30.49 -8.62 -17.78
CA TYR A 504 31.35 -8.46 -16.61
C TYR A 504 32.83 -8.22 -17.00
N ASN A 505 33.25 -8.67 -18.17
CA ASN A 505 34.60 -8.35 -18.69
C ASN A 505 34.78 -6.86 -18.99
N ARG A 506 33.72 -6.11 -19.30
CA ARG A 506 33.78 -4.65 -19.44
C ARG A 506 33.52 -3.93 -18.12
N VAL A 507 32.65 -4.44 -17.25
CA VAL A 507 32.32 -3.87 -15.95
C VAL A 507 33.41 -4.22 -14.93
N GLY A 508 33.99 -5.41 -14.96
CA GLY A 508 34.97 -5.92 -13.98
C GLY A 508 36.28 -5.12 -13.88
N LYS A 509 36.66 -4.38 -14.94
CA LYS A 509 37.82 -3.45 -14.86
C LYS A 509 37.47 -2.06 -14.35
N ARG A 510 36.21 -1.59 -14.47
CA ARG A 510 35.76 -0.25 -14.06
C ARG A 510 34.88 -0.24 -12.81
N ALA A 511 34.26 -1.38 -12.46
CA ALA A 511 33.43 -1.51 -11.27
C ALA A 511 34.19 -1.18 -9.96
N PRO A 512 35.44 -1.63 -9.75
CA PRO A 512 36.18 -1.24 -8.55
C PRO A 512 36.32 0.28 -8.41
N VAL A 513 36.68 1.00 -9.49
CA VAL A 513 36.85 2.46 -9.46
C VAL A 513 35.56 3.17 -9.06
N PHE A 514 34.41 2.74 -9.61
CA PHE A 514 33.11 3.30 -9.28
C PHE A 514 32.77 3.09 -7.78
N PHE A 515 32.98 1.89 -7.26
CA PHE A 515 32.74 1.61 -5.84
C PHE A 515 33.67 2.39 -4.92
N TYR A 516 34.96 2.54 -5.29
CA TYR A 516 35.90 3.36 -4.51
C TYR A 516 35.50 4.84 -4.51
N THR A 517 34.98 5.38 -5.62
CA THR A 517 34.48 6.76 -5.69
C THR A 517 33.28 6.97 -4.76
N ILE A 518 32.30 6.05 -4.76
CA ILE A 518 31.16 6.09 -3.85
C ILE A 518 31.63 5.98 -2.39
N LEU A 519 32.60 5.12 -2.11
CA LEU A 519 33.17 4.98 -0.78
C LEU A 519 33.81 6.26 -0.28
N ILE A 520 34.65 6.90 -1.11
CA ILE A 520 35.32 8.14 -0.73
C ILE A 520 34.27 9.23 -0.47
N ALA A 521 33.25 9.32 -1.30
CA ALA A 521 32.15 10.25 -1.09
C ALA A 521 31.36 9.94 0.20
N GLY A 522 31.03 8.67 0.45
CA GLY A 522 30.35 8.23 1.66
C GLY A 522 31.19 8.45 2.93
N TRP A 523 32.50 8.16 2.85
CA TRP A 523 33.43 8.44 3.93
C TRP A 523 33.49 9.94 4.23
N PHE A 524 33.61 10.79 3.19
CA PHE A 524 33.64 12.23 3.36
C PHE A 524 32.36 12.79 3.99
N ILE A 525 31.19 12.27 3.60
CA ILE A 525 29.90 12.65 4.20
C ILE A 525 29.84 12.25 5.67
N LEU A 526 30.18 10.99 6.02
CA LEU A 526 30.11 10.52 7.41
C LEU A 526 31.15 11.22 8.31
N PHE A 527 32.33 11.47 7.78
CA PHE A 527 33.36 12.22 8.46
C PHE A 527 32.91 13.66 8.69
N GLY A 528 32.43 14.32 7.64
CA GLY A 528 31.99 15.71 7.68
C GLY A 528 30.80 15.97 8.63
N ARG A 529 29.91 15.01 8.81
CA ARG A 529 28.74 15.16 9.70
C ARG A 529 29.09 15.49 11.16
N ASN A 530 30.31 15.25 11.59
CA ASN A 530 30.76 15.60 12.94
C ASN A 530 31.22 17.05 13.09
N PHE A 531 31.50 17.74 11.98
CA PHE A 531 31.95 19.14 11.98
C PHE A 531 30.78 20.07 11.73
N TYR A 532 30.65 21.12 12.55
CA TYR A 532 29.62 22.13 12.36
C TYR A 532 29.83 22.90 11.04
N GLU A 533 31.08 23.22 10.73
CA GLU A 533 31.47 23.92 9.51
C GLU A 533 31.12 23.13 8.25
N PHE A 534 31.08 21.82 8.33
CA PHE A 534 30.61 20.97 7.22
C PHE A 534 29.12 21.17 6.93
N LYS A 535 28.31 21.50 7.94
CA LYS A 535 26.91 21.85 7.75
C LYS A 535 26.77 23.12 6.92
N LEU A 536 27.61 24.14 7.20
CA LEU A 536 27.63 25.38 6.42
C LEU A 536 28.01 25.13 4.95
N LEU A 537 28.96 24.22 4.70
CA LEU A 537 29.33 23.81 3.34
C LEU A 537 28.24 22.96 2.68
N ALA A 538 27.49 22.18 3.46
CA ALA A 538 26.42 21.33 2.98
C ALA A 538 25.08 22.09 2.79
N GLU A 539 24.89 23.24 3.43
CA GLU A 539 23.66 24.03 3.32
C GLU A 539 23.28 24.38 1.88
N PRO A 540 24.19 24.90 1.01
CA PRO A 540 23.84 25.17 -0.37
C PRO A 540 23.42 23.92 -1.15
N PHE A 541 24.04 22.78 -0.86
CA PHE A 541 23.64 21.49 -1.45
C PHE A 541 22.31 21.01 -0.88
N ASN A 542 22.09 21.13 0.44
CA ASN A 542 20.83 20.81 1.06
C ASN A 542 19.71 21.71 0.51
N GLU A 543 19.96 23.01 0.39
CA GLU A 543 19.02 23.95 -0.20
C GLU A 543 18.69 23.55 -1.64
N LEU A 544 19.67 23.21 -2.46
CA LEU A 544 19.45 22.73 -3.82
C LEU A 544 18.63 21.43 -3.86
N PHE A 545 18.92 20.48 -2.99
CA PHE A 545 18.23 19.18 -2.98
C PHE A 545 16.85 19.21 -2.32
N TYR A 546 16.66 20.02 -1.28
CA TYR A 546 15.43 20.07 -0.49
C TYR A 546 14.56 21.28 -0.81
N SER A 547 15.06 22.28 -1.58
CA SER A 547 14.22 23.40 -1.99
C SER A 547 12.99 22.91 -2.75
N GLU A 548 11.85 23.44 -2.36
CA GLU A 548 10.57 23.13 -3.00
C GLU A 548 10.45 23.94 -4.30
N HIS A 549 10.41 23.25 -5.41
CA HIS A 549 10.09 23.80 -6.71
C HIS A 549 8.62 23.58 -7.01
N GLN A 550 7.93 24.61 -7.47
CA GLN A 550 6.51 24.55 -7.83
C GLN A 550 6.33 24.32 -9.32
N LEU A 551 5.59 23.26 -9.68
CA LEU A 551 5.14 23.02 -11.05
C LEU A 551 3.60 22.99 -11.06
N GLY A 552 2.97 24.12 -11.32
CA GLY A 552 1.53 24.29 -11.23
C GLY A 552 1.05 24.22 -9.77
N SER A 553 0.21 23.24 -9.43
CA SER A 553 -0.27 23.00 -8.06
C SER A 553 0.60 22.04 -7.24
N TYR A 554 1.69 21.52 -7.81
CA TYR A 554 2.53 20.52 -7.16
C TYR A 554 3.87 21.11 -6.74
N THR A 555 4.26 20.79 -5.51
CA THR A 555 5.59 21.08 -4.98
C THR A 555 6.44 19.81 -5.05
N PHE A 556 7.64 19.90 -5.59
CA PHE A 556 8.61 18.81 -5.62
C PHE A 556 10.01 19.33 -5.28
N SER A 557 10.84 18.47 -4.73
CA SER A 557 12.27 18.75 -4.52
C SER A 557 13.12 17.76 -5.32
N LEU A 558 14.37 18.14 -5.61
CA LEU A 558 15.32 17.24 -6.25
C LEU A 558 15.53 15.95 -5.44
N TYR A 559 15.49 16.06 -4.11
CA TYR A 559 15.54 14.92 -3.18
C TYR A 559 14.40 13.95 -3.42
N ASN A 560 13.17 14.44 -3.57
CA ASN A 560 11.99 13.62 -3.84
C ASN A 560 12.12 12.86 -5.18
N ILE A 561 12.62 13.53 -6.21
CA ILE A 561 12.89 12.91 -7.51
C ILE A 561 13.93 11.79 -7.39
N LEU A 562 15.00 12.03 -6.63
CA LEU A 562 16.05 11.03 -6.39
C LEU A 562 15.49 9.81 -5.64
N ILE A 563 14.64 10.03 -4.62
CA ILE A 563 13.93 8.96 -3.91
C ILE A 563 13.00 8.18 -4.85
N PHE A 564 12.32 8.86 -5.76
CA PHE A 564 11.49 8.19 -6.77
C PHE A 564 12.31 7.17 -7.57
N PHE A 565 13.44 7.61 -8.13
CA PHE A 565 14.32 6.71 -8.89
C PHE A 565 14.90 5.59 -8.03
N LEU A 566 15.24 5.86 -6.77
CA LEU A 566 15.77 4.86 -5.83
C LEU A 566 14.72 3.79 -5.50
N ILE A 567 13.47 4.20 -5.26
CA ILE A 567 12.36 3.27 -5.01
C ILE A 567 12.07 2.43 -6.27
N MET A 568 12.05 3.05 -7.46
CA MET A 568 11.84 2.34 -8.71
C MET A 568 12.98 1.36 -9.02
N PHE A 569 14.22 1.76 -8.75
CA PHE A 569 15.37 0.86 -8.86
C PHE A 569 15.25 -0.32 -7.88
N SER A 570 14.88 -0.06 -6.63
CA SER A 570 14.66 -1.09 -5.60
C SER A 570 13.52 -2.05 -5.98
N ALA A 571 12.41 -1.51 -6.50
CA ALA A 571 11.28 -2.31 -6.98
C ALA A 571 11.66 -3.21 -8.17
N THR A 572 12.44 -2.66 -9.13
CA THR A 572 12.93 -3.46 -10.26
C THR A 572 13.93 -4.52 -9.83
N MET A 573 14.80 -4.23 -8.87
CA MET A 573 15.71 -5.20 -8.26
C MET A 573 14.94 -6.29 -7.52
N LEU A 574 13.95 -5.93 -6.70
CA LEU A 574 13.08 -6.90 -6.01
C LEU A 574 12.34 -7.80 -6.99
N SER A 575 11.78 -7.22 -8.06
CA SER A 575 11.13 -7.98 -9.13
C SER A 575 12.09 -9.00 -9.79
N LYS A 576 13.36 -8.64 -9.95
CA LYS A 576 14.41 -9.55 -10.48
C LYS A 576 14.77 -10.65 -9.48
N VAL A 577 14.91 -10.30 -8.20
CA VAL A 577 15.20 -11.25 -7.11
C VAL A 577 14.07 -12.28 -6.99
N VAL A 578 12.81 -11.85 -6.99
CA VAL A 578 11.66 -12.75 -6.96
C VAL A 578 11.64 -13.67 -8.20
N SER A 579 11.93 -13.12 -9.37
CA SER A 579 12.03 -13.93 -10.61
C SER A 579 13.13 -14.97 -10.55
N PHE A 580 14.25 -14.66 -9.89
CA PHE A 580 15.36 -15.58 -9.69
C PHE A 580 14.95 -16.75 -8.79
N PHE A 581 14.38 -16.49 -7.60
CA PHE A 581 13.94 -17.54 -6.67
C PHE A 581 12.82 -18.42 -7.25
N ALA A 582 11.91 -17.84 -8.00
CA ALA A 582 10.81 -18.58 -8.62
C ALA A 582 11.24 -19.38 -9.88
N SER A 583 12.48 -19.17 -10.37
CA SER A 583 13.03 -19.89 -11.53
C SER A 583 13.95 -21.05 -11.14
N ASP A 584 13.99 -21.44 -9.87
CA ASP A 584 14.91 -22.45 -9.33
C ASP A 584 14.72 -23.82 -10.02
N PRO A 585 15.79 -24.45 -10.59
CA PRO A 585 15.72 -25.73 -11.28
C PRO A 585 15.38 -26.93 -10.40
N GLN A 586 15.55 -26.84 -9.09
CA GLN A 586 15.31 -27.94 -8.14
C GLN A 586 13.86 -28.42 -8.11
N TRP A 587 12.88 -27.57 -8.47
CA TRP A 587 11.49 -27.99 -8.64
C TRP A 587 11.22 -28.71 -9.98
N ARG A 588 12.23 -28.83 -10.86
CA ARG A 588 12.11 -29.38 -12.19
C ARG A 588 12.57 -30.84 -12.31
N ASN A 589 13.34 -31.35 -11.36
CA ASN A 589 14.05 -32.64 -11.51
C ASN A 589 13.47 -33.79 -10.70
N HIS A 590 12.26 -33.71 -10.16
CA HIS A 590 11.59 -34.89 -9.61
C HIS A 590 10.34 -35.20 -10.44
N ASP A 591 10.48 -36.05 -11.41
CA ASP A 591 9.51 -36.72 -12.26
C ASP A 591 9.52 -36.32 -13.74
N GLU A 592 10.44 -36.95 -14.47
CA GLU A 592 10.40 -37.03 -15.95
C GLU A 592 9.27 -37.95 -16.48
N ARG A 593 8.26 -38.32 -15.69
CA ARG A 593 7.20 -39.26 -16.11
C ARG A 593 5.75 -38.83 -15.92
N LYS A 594 5.46 -37.56 -15.64
CA LYS A 594 4.06 -37.09 -15.74
C LYS A 594 4.00 -35.72 -16.35
N GLU A 595 3.41 -35.65 -17.54
CA GLU A 595 3.02 -34.45 -18.30
C GLU A 595 1.97 -33.62 -17.52
N ASN A 596 2.40 -32.91 -16.49
CA ASN A 596 1.61 -31.77 -15.97
C ASN A 596 2.49 -30.54 -15.99
N LYS A 597 2.61 -29.95 -17.19
CA LYS A 597 3.21 -28.61 -17.39
C LYS A 597 2.37 -27.54 -16.73
N PHE A 598 2.47 -27.41 -15.39
CA PHE A 598 2.06 -26.17 -14.76
C PHE A 598 2.99 -25.06 -15.27
N HIS A 599 2.46 -24.15 -16.06
CA HIS A 599 3.17 -22.98 -16.58
C HIS A 599 3.40 -21.97 -15.45
N ILE A 600 4.36 -22.25 -14.55
CA ILE A 600 4.78 -21.35 -13.43
C ILE A 600 5.24 -19.99 -13.98
N GLY A 601 5.69 -19.93 -15.25
CA GLY A 601 6.16 -18.71 -15.89
C GLY A 601 5.14 -17.56 -15.94
N SER A 602 3.84 -17.85 -16.07
CA SER A 602 2.79 -16.82 -16.15
C SER A 602 2.50 -16.17 -14.80
N TRP A 603 2.57 -16.92 -13.70
CA TRP A 603 2.38 -16.39 -12.33
C TRP A 603 3.53 -15.49 -11.90
N ILE A 604 4.76 -15.83 -12.28
CA ILE A 604 5.95 -15.00 -12.01
C ILE A 604 5.82 -13.63 -12.69
N LEU A 605 5.29 -13.61 -13.92
CA LEU A 605 5.05 -12.36 -14.62
C LEU A 605 4.06 -11.47 -13.85
N LEU A 606 2.98 -12.05 -13.33
CA LEU A 606 1.96 -11.33 -12.56
C LEU A 606 2.53 -10.76 -11.26
N VAL A 607 3.30 -11.55 -10.51
CA VAL A 607 3.99 -11.09 -9.30
C VAL A 607 4.98 -9.96 -9.62
N ARG A 608 5.74 -10.06 -10.71
CA ARG A 608 6.66 -9.01 -11.16
C ARG A 608 5.96 -7.70 -11.48
N ILE A 609 4.83 -7.77 -12.21
CA ILE A 609 4.02 -6.59 -12.52
C ILE A 609 3.49 -5.97 -11.23
N SER A 610 2.98 -6.78 -10.30
CA SER A 610 2.48 -6.30 -9.00
C SER A 610 3.57 -5.58 -8.19
N ILE A 611 4.79 -6.11 -8.14
CA ILE A 611 5.92 -5.47 -7.44
C ILE A 611 6.27 -4.14 -8.09
N ILE A 612 6.29 -4.06 -9.43
CA ILE A 612 6.61 -2.82 -10.15
C ILE A 612 5.51 -1.78 -9.94
N VAL A 613 4.23 -2.18 -10.00
CA VAL A 613 3.09 -1.27 -9.77
C VAL A 613 3.08 -0.75 -8.33
N LEU A 614 3.32 -1.63 -7.35
CA LEU A 614 3.42 -1.22 -5.93
C LEU A 614 4.62 -0.29 -5.72
N GLY A 615 5.77 -0.59 -6.35
CA GLY A 615 6.95 0.27 -6.33
C GLY A 615 6.68 1.64 -6.93
N LEU A 616 5.96 1.71 -8.04
CA LEU A 616 5.55 2.95 -8.69
C LEU A 616 4.61 3.78 -7.78
N PHE A 617 3.66 3.12 -7.12
CA PHE A 617 2.77 3.77 -6.15
C PHE A 617 3.55 4.38 -4.97
N LEU A 618 4.46 3.61 -4.39
CA LEU A 618 5.32 4.08 -3.30
C LEU A 618 6.25 5.22 -3.76
N ALA A 619 6.76 5.15 -4.99
CA ALA A 619 7.59 6.18 -5.56
C ALA A 619 6.83 7.50 -5.74
N PHE A 620 5.60 7.47 -6.23
CA PHE A 620 4.75 8.67 -6.35
C PHE A 620 4.37 9.24 -4.97
N ALA A 621 4.04 8.38 -4.00
CA ALA A 621 3.77 8.80 -2.62
C ALA A 621 4.98 9.50 -1.98
N ALA A 622 6.20 9.02 -2.25
CA ALA A 622 7.44 9.61 -1.74
C ALA A 622 7.77 10.97 -2.37
N VAL A 623 7.32 11.24 -3.60
CA VAL A 623 7.48 12.56 -4.26
C VAL A 623 6.50 13.60 -3.71
N GLY A 624 5.50 13.19 -2.92
CA GLY A 624 4.48 14.10 -2.39
C GLY A 624 3.30 14.31 -3.33
N ILE A 625 3.15 13.50 -4.39
CA ILE A 625 1.96 13.53 -5.23
C ILE A 625 0.77 13.07 -4.38
N PRO A 626 -0.33 13.85 -4.31
CA PRO A 626 -1.48 13.50 -3.48
C PRO A 626 -2.01 12.11 -3.84
N VAL A 627 -1.91 11.18 -2.90
CA VAL A 627 -2.33 9.78 -3.05
C VAL A 627 -3.79 9.67 -3.50
N GLN A 628 -4.62 10.64 -3.11
CA GLN A 628 -6.04 10.71 -3.48
C GLN A 628 -6.26 10.76 -5.00
N GLN A 629 -5.45 11.53 -5.73
CA GLN A 629 -5.57 11.63 -7.20
C GLN A 629 -5.11 10.34 -7.88
N ILE A 630 -4.04 9.72 -7.37
CA ILE A 630 -3.55 8.44 -7.86
C ILE A 630 -4.57 7.34 -7.55
N THR A 631 -5.18 7.36 -6.36
CA THR A 631 -6.21 6.41 -5.95
C THR A 631 -7.44 6.46 -6.87
N LEU A 632 -7.83 7.65 -7.33
CA LEU A 632 -8.92 7.80 -8.30
C LEU A 632 -8.59 7.09 -9.64
N ILE A 633 -7.36 7.31 -10.15
CA ILE A 633 -6.90 6.68 -11.40
C ILE A 633 -6.80 5.15 -11.24
N ILE A 634 -6.17 4.70 -10.13
CA ILE A 634 -6.03 3.26 -9.83
C ILE A 634 -7.40 2.64 -9.59
N GLY A 635 -8.33 3.36 -8.93
CA GLY A 635 -9.70 2.93 -8.73
C GLY A 635 -10.42 2.70 -10.06
N ALA A 636 -10.35 3.67 -10.97
CA ALA A 636 -10.93 3.55 -12.32
C ALA A 636 -10.29 2.40 -13.13
N LEU A 637 -8.95 2.29 -13.07
CA LEU A 637 -8.21 1.19 -13.69
C LEU A 637 -8.58 -0.16 -13.06
N GLY A 638 -8.70 -0.20 -11.72
CA GLY A 638 -9.11 -1.40 -10.96
C GLY A 638 -10.49 -1.90 -11.33
N VAL A 639 -11.45 -0.98 -11.53
CA VAL A 639 -12.80 -1.31 -12.03
C VAL A 639 -12.70 -1.88 -13.45
N GLY A 640 -11.92 -1.25 -14.35
CA GLY A 640 -11.72 -1.76 -15.71
C GLY A 640 -11.07 -3.14 -15.75
N VAL A 641 -10.01 -3.36 -14.97
CA VAL A 641 -9.36 -4.67 -14.83
C VAL A 641 -10.29 -5.68 -14.16
N GLY A 642 -11.10 -5.25 -13.17
CA GLY A 642 -12.10 -6.07 -12.50
C GLY A 642 -13.14 -6.62 -13.48
N PHE A 643 -13.69 -5.78 -14.35
CA PHE A 643 -14.59 -6.21 -15.43
C PHE A 643 -13.87 -7.14 -16.43
N GLY A 644 -12.62 -6.86 -16.79
CA GLY A 644 -11.83 -7.73 -17.67
C GLY A 644 -11.53 -9.11 -17.09
N LEU A 645 -11.43 -9.21 -15.76
CA LEU A 645 -11.15 -10.47 -15.03
C LEU A 645 -12.42 -11.16 -14.52
N GLN A 646 -13.60 -10.58 -14.66
CA GLN A 646 -14.85 -11.07 -14.11
C GLN A 646 -15.11 -12.55 -14.46
N THR A 647 -14.95 -12.92 -15.73
CA THR A 647 -15.15 -14.30 -16.19
C THR A 647 -14.14 -15.27 -15.57
N LEU A 648 -12.89 -14.85 -15.40
CA LEU A 648 -11.85 -15.68 -14.76
C LEU A 648 -12.16 -15.91 -13.28
N VAL A 649 -12.58 -14.86 -12.58
CA VAL A 649 -12.97 -14.93 -11.16
C VAL A 649 -14.21 -15.79 -10.99
N ASN A 650 -15.22 -15.62 -11.84
CA ASN A 650 -16.42 -16.45 -11.83
C ASN A 650 -16.07 -17.93 -12.00
N ASN A 651 -15.24 -18.29 -12.96
CA ASN A 651 -14.81 -19.66 -13.19
C ASN A 651 -14.02 -20.25 -12.02
N LEU A 652 -13.18 -19.45 -11.38
CA LEU A 652 -12.41 -19.85 -10.20
C LEU A 652 -13.34 -20.12 -9.01
N VAL A 653 -14.27 -19.20 -8.73
CA VAL A 653 -15.26 -19.34 -7.63
C VAL A 653 -16.15 -20.55 -7.89
N SER A 654 -16.64 -20.73 -9.13
CA SER A 654 -17.44 -21.90 -9.51
C SER A 654 -16.67 -23.20 -9.34
N GLY A 655 -15.39 -23.24 -9.70
CA GLY A 655 -14.52 -24.39 -9.47
C GLY A 655 -14.34 -24.73 -7.98
N LEU A 656 -14.23 -23.71 -7.12
CA LEU A 656 -14.21 -23.84 -5.67
C LEU A 656 -15.54 -24.41 -5.13
N ILE A 657 -16.67 -23.87 -5.58
CA ILE A 657 -18.00 -24.35 -5.20
C ILE A 657 -18.18 -25.83 -5.59
N ILE A 658 -17.81 -26.21 -6.84
CA ILE A 658 -17.86 -27.61 -7.29
C ILE A 658 -17.00 -28.50 -6.40
N ALA A 659 -15.81 -28.07 -6.00
CA ALA A 659 -14.91 -28.84 -5.15
C ALA A 659 -15.44 -29.02 -3.71
N PHE A 660 -16.18 -28.01 -3.17
CA PHE A 660 -16.73 -28.06 -1.81
C PHE A 660 -18.08 -28.77 -1.75
N GLU A 661 -19.03 -28.39 -2.61
CA GLU A 661 -20.40 -28.92 -2.62
C GLU A 661 -20.52 -30.26 -3.36
N LYS A 662 -19.57 -30.53 -4.26
CA LYS A 662 -19.49 -31.77 -5.05
C LYS A 662 -20.79 -32.17 -5.77
N PRO A 663 -21.47 -31.25 -6.47
CA PRO A 663 -22.60 -31.63 -7.29
C PRO A 663 -22.20 -32.53 -8.46
N VAL A 664 -20.94 -32.48 -8.85
CA VAL A 664 -20.29 -33.33 -9.85
C VAL A 664 -18.92 -33.75 -9.32
N ASN A 665 -18.60 -35.03 -9.38
CA ASN A 665 -17.29 -35.57 -9.02
C ASN A 665 -16.53 -36.08 -10.26
N VAL A 666 -15.24 -36.29 -10.09
CA VAL A 666 -14.45 -37.01 -11.11
C VAL A 666 -15.00 -38.44 -11.22
N ASP A 667 -15.09 -38.95 -12.42
CA ASP A 667 -15.69 -40.22 -12.82
C ASP A 667 -17.23 -40.25 -12.88
N ASP A 668 -17.92 -39.16 -12.55
CA ASP A 668 -19.36 -39.08 -12.75
C ASP A 668 -19.74 -39.07 -14.25
N LEU A 669 -20.86 -39.71 -14.57
CA LEU A 669 -21.49 -39.61 -15.88
C LEU A 669 -22.53 -38.51 -15.84
N ILE A 670 -22.28 -37.46 -16.59
CA ILE A 670 -23.14 -36.26 -16.61
C ILE A 670 -23.61 -35.96 -18.03
N GLU A 671 -24.72 -35.27 -18.11
CA GLU A 671 -25.24 -34.75 -19.35
C GLU A 671 -25.52 -33.26 -19.22
N ILE A 672 -24.95 -32.48 -20.15
CA ILE A 672 -25.06 -31.04 -20.18
C ILE A 672 -25.39 -30.61 -21.61
N SER A 673 -26.43 -29.80 -21.77
CA SER A 673 -26.88 -29.29 -23.08
C SER A 673 -27.01 -30.36 -24.17
N GLY A 674 -27.47 -31.58 -23.74
CA GLY A 674 -27.67 -32.71 -24.66
C GLY A 674 -26.42 -33.53 -24.98
N GLN A 675 -25.26 -33.16 -24.43
CA GLN A 675 -24.02 -33.95 -24.56
C GLN A 675 -23.76 -34.76 -23.27
N SER A 676 -23.64 -36.06 -23.44
CA SER A 676 -23.33 -36.96 -22.33
C SER A 676 -21.84 -37.28 -22.33
N GLY A 677 -21.22 -37.29 -21.13
CA GLY A 677 -19.81 -37.64 -20.99
C GLY A 677 -19.41 -37.96 -19.55
N LYS A 678 -18.24 -38.55 -19.40
CA LYS A 678 -17.64 -38.88 -18.11
C LYS A 678 -16.70 -37.77 -17.67
N VAL A 679 -16.82 -37.27 -16.45
CA VAL A 679 -15.93 -36.23 -15.92
C VAL A 679 -14.54 -36.83 -15.71
N LYS A 680 -13.54 -36.34 -16.44
CA LYS A 680 -12.14 -36.79 -16.42
C LYS A 680 -11.33 -36.04 -15.34
N SER A 681 -11.53 -34.73 -15.25
CA SER A 681 -10.86 -33.90 -14.26
C SER A 681 -11.62 -32.58 -14.04
N ILE A 682 -11.50 -32.04 -12.83
CA ILE A 682 -12.04 -30.73 -12.43
C ILE A 682 -10.83 -29.85 -12.09
N GLY A 683 -10.60 -28.83 -12.92
CA GLY A 683 -9.52 -27.86 -12.73
C GLY A 683 -10.01 -26.56 -12.05
N PHE A 684 -9.11 -25.61 -11.87
CA PHE A 684 -9.44 -24.32 -11.25
C PHE A 684 -10.44 -23.47 -12.05
N ARG A 685 -10.38 -23.50 -13.39
CA ARG A 685 -11.23 -22.67 -14.25
C ARG A 685 -12.15 -23.46 -15.15
N SER A 686 -11.81 -24.75 -15.42
CA SER A 686 -12.55 -25.58 -16.39
C SER A 686 -12.47 -27.03 -15.96
N SER A 687 -13.53 -27.76 -16.25
CA SER A 687 -13.63 -29.20 -16.10
C SER A 687 -13.49 -29.88 -17.48
N VAL A 688 -12.92 -31.07 -17.51
CA VAL A 688 -12.74 -31.86 -18.72
C VAL A 688 -13.69 -33.06 -18.64
N ILE A 689 -14.52 -33.23 -19.66
CA ILE A 689 -15.53 -34.27 -19.77
C ILE A 689 -15.20 -35.10 -21.04
N ALA A 690 -14.94 -36.39 -20.83
CA ALA A 690 -14.71 -37.32 -21.96
C ALA A 690 -16.09 -37.75 -22.53
N THR A 691 -16.37 -37.40 -23.78
CA THR A 691 -17.58 -37.79 -24.48
C THR A 691 -17.53 -39.25 -24.96
N ALA A 692 -18.67 -39.83 -25.24
CA ALA A 692 -18.75 -41.19 -25.74
C ALA A 692 -18.07 -41.37 -27.12
N ASP A 693 -17.96 -40.30 -27.90
CA ASP A 693 -17.29 -40.28 -29.21
C ASP A 693 -15.77 -40.17 -29.13
N GLY A 694 -15.19 -40.11 -27.94
CA GLY A 694 -13.76 -40.08 -27.71
C GLY A 694 -13.14 -38.67 -27.68
N ALA A 695 -13.97 -37.62 -27.71
CA ALA A 695 -13.49 -36.24 -27.58
C ALA A 695 -13.45 -35.79 -26.11
N ASP A 696 -12.47 -34.93 -25.77
CA ASP A 696 -12.45 -34.25 -24.49
C ASP A 696 -13.16 -32.86 -24.61
N LEU A 697 -14.31 -32.73 -23.98
CA LEU A 697 -15.06 -31.47 -23.88
C LEU A 697 -14.49 -30.65 -22.71
N ILE A 698 -13.90 -29.48 -23.00
CA ILE A 698 -13.38 -28.55 -21.99
C ILE A 698 -14.46 -27.51 -21.72
N MET A 699 -15.04 -27.57 -20.53
CA MET A 699 -16.14 -26.70 -20.12
C MET A 699 -15.69 -25.76 -19.01
N PRO A 700 -15.90 -24.42 -19.13
CA PRO A 700 -15.68 -23.47 -18.04
C PRO A 700 -16.50 -23.85 -16.80
N ASN A 701 -15.92 -23.78 -15.61
CA ASN A 701 -16.61 -24.15 -14.38
C ASN A 701 -17.85 -23.29 -14.10
N GLY A 702 -17.84 -22.02 -14.54
CA GLY A 702 -18.98 -21.12 -14.46
C GLY A 702 -20.16 -21.65 -15.27
N ASP A 703 -19.93 -22.14 -16.48
CA ASP A 703 -20.95 -22.68 -17.36
C ASP A 703 -21.47 -24.03 -16.81
N LEU A 704 -20.57 -24.85 -16.26
CA LEU A 704 -20.92 -26.11 -15.61
C LEU A 704 -21.87 -25.90 -14.41
N LEU A 705 -21.62 -24.88 -13.59
CA LEU A 705 -22.42 -24.59 -12.40
C LEU A 705 -23.74 -23.87 -12.74
N ASN A 706 -23.73 -23.00 -13.76
CA ASN A 706 -24.90 -22.20 -14.15
C ASN A 706 -25.86 -22.94 -15.10
N SER A 707 -25.41 -24.04 -15.76
CA SER A 707 -26.24 -24.85 -16.63
C SER A 707 -26.98 -25.95 -15.86
N HIS A 708 -28.04 -26.47 -16.45
CA HIS A 708 -28.73 -27.64 -15.92
C HIS A 708 -27.89 -28.88 -16.21
N VAL A 709 -27.35 -29.48 -15.16
CA VAL A 709 -26.52 -30.68 -15.21
C VAL A 709 -27.37 -31.87 -14.74
N ILE A 710 -27.51 -32.88 -15.59
CA ILE A 710 -28.07 -34.15 -15.20
C ILE A 710 -26.91 -35.08 -14.77
N ASN A 711 -26.83 -35.39 -13.48
CA ASN A 711 -25.83 -36.33 -12.97
C ASN A 711 -26.48 -37.69 -12.79
N TRP A 712 -26.10 -38.63 -13.64
CA TRP A 712 -26.64 -39.97 -13.67
C TRP A 712 -26.04 -40.89 -12.58
N THR A 713 -24.98 -40.47 -11.93
CA THR A 713 -24.23 -41.29 -10.98
C THR A 713 -24.40 -40.84 -9.52
N LEU A 714 -24.76 -39.60 -9.28
CA LEU A 714 -24.83 -38.98 -7.95
C LEU A 714 -25.86 -39.70 -7.04
N GLY A 715 -27.02 -40.16 -7.58
CA GLY A 715 -28.10 -40.83 -6.84
C GLY A 715 -28.09 -42.36 -6.95
N GLY A 716 -27.04 -42.94 -7.52
CA GLY A 716 -26.96 -44.38 -7.85
C GLY A 716 -26.95 -44.64 -9.34
N MET A 717 -26.34 -45.75 -9.75
CA MET A 717 -26.11 -46.05 -11.19
C MET A 717 -27.35 -46.57 -11.92
N ARG A 718 -28.54 -46.52 -11.34
CA ARG A 718 -29.77 -47.09 -11.91
C ARG A 718 -30.33 -46.23 -13.04
N LYS A 719 -30.71 -46.82 -14.15
CA LYS A 719 -31.39 -46.13 -15.27
C LYS A 719 -32.68 -46.81 -15.62
N ARG A 720 -33.75 -46.01 -15.84
CA ARG A 720 -35.02 -46.50 -16.40
C ARG A 720 -34.86 -46.62 -17.91
N VAL A 721 -35.06 -47.78 -18.46
CA VAL A 721 -35.06 -48.05 -19.90
C VAL A 721 -36.53 -48.03 -20.40
N HIS A 722 -36.76 -47.44 -21.54
CA HIS A 722 -38.04 -47.37 -22.19
C HIS A 722 -37.89 -48.00 -23.59
N ILE A 723 -38.82 -48.89 -23.93
CA ILE A 723 -38.93 -49.53 -25.23
C ILE A 723 -40.41 -49.42 -25.69
N ARG A 724 -40.62 -48.91 -26.85
CA ARG A 724 -41.93 -48.87 -27.51
C ARG A 724 -41.97 -49.96 -28.55
N VAL A 725 -42.99 -50.79 -28.50
CA VAL A 725 -43.25 -51.89 -29.49
C VAL A 725 -44.71 -51.83 -29.92
N GLU A 726 -44.98 -51.96 -31.22
CA GLU A 726 -46.31 -51.86 -31.78
C GLU A 726 -46.76 -53.26 -32.20
N VAL A 727 -47.84 -53.76 -31.60
CA VAL A 727 -48.45 -55.08 -31.96
C VAL A 727 -49.71 -54.83 -32.79
N GLN A 728 -50.05 -55.85 -33.64
CA GLN A 728 -51.22 -55.81 -34.50
C GLN A 728 -52.52 -55.70 -33.71
N TYR A 729 -53.48 -54.88 -34.18
CA TYR A 729 -54.79 -54.75 -33.56
C TYR A 729 -55.49 -56.10 -33.50
N GLY A 730 -56.09 -56.41 -32.32
CA GLY A 730 -56.71 -57.72 -32.09
C GLY A 730 -55.78 -58.72 -31.39
N THR A 731 -54.52 -58.41 -31.09
CA THR A 731 -53.64 -59.25 -30.31
C THR A 731 -54.09 -59.27 -28.84
N ASP A 732 -54.00 -60.40 -28.18
CA ASP A 732 -54.32 -60.49 -26.72
C ASP A 732 -53.23 -59.77 -25.89
N LEU A 733 -53.59 -58.58 -25.47
CA LEU A 733 -52.66 -57.66 -24.82
C LEU A 733 -52.26 -58.17 -23.41
N GLU A 734 -53.12 -58.82 -22.67
CA GLU A 734 -52.77 -59.34 -21.34
C GLU A 734 -51.87 -60.53 -21.42
N LYS A 735 -52.01 -61.38 -22.42
CA LYS A 735 -51.10 -62.49 -22.73
C LYS A 735 -49.70 -61.93 -23.08
N VAL A 736 -49.61 -60.90 -23.94
CA VAL A 736 -48.36 -60.23 -24.30
C VAL A 736 -47.71 -59.62 -23.07
N ARG A 737 -48.49 -58.96 -22.24
CA ARG A 737 -48.03 -58.36 -20.98
C ARG A 737 -47.40 -59.37 -20.02
N THR A 738 -48.12 -60.47 -19.78
CA THR A 738 -47.63 -61.56 -18.93
C THR A 738 -46.34 -62.14 -19.44
N LEU A 739 -46.26 -62.51 -20.71
CA LEU A 739 -45.10 -63.14 -21.36
C LEU A 739 -43.84 -62.20 -21.26
N LEU A 740 -44.05 -60.94 -21.45
CA LEU A 740 -42.92 -59.99 -21.35
C LEU A 740 -42.53 -59.70 -19.92
N LEU A 741 -43.42 -59.66 -18.95
CA LEU A 741 -43.16 -59.53 -17.52
C LEU A 741 -42.35 -60.76 -17.01
N ASP A 742 -42.80 -61.99 -17.35
CA ASP A 742 -42.13 -63.22 -16.96
C ASP A 742 -40.68 -63.25 -17.52
N SER A 743 -40.49 -62.79 -18.76
CA SER A 743 -39.16 -62.74 -19.33
C SER A 743 -38.23 -61.72 -18.68
N MET A 744 -38.80 -60.57 -18.17
CA MET A 744 -38.03 -59.58 -17.43
C MET A 744 -37.68 -60.05 -16.02
N GLU A 745 -38.50 -60.85 -15.36
CA GLU A 745 -38.22 -61.45 -14.07
C GLU A 745 -37.04 -62.46 -14.12
N LEU A 746 -36.83 -63.11 -15.25
CA LEU A 746 -35.75 -64.06 -15.49
C LEU A 746 -34.39 -63.41 -15.84
N ASP A 747 -34.35 -62.12 -16.14
CA ASP A 747 -33.14 -61.41 -16.49
C ASP A 747 -32.55 -60.73 -15.24
N ASP A 748 -31.38 -61.22 -14.80
CA ASP A 748 -30.64 -60.74 -13.66
C ASP A 748 -30.13 -59.27 -13.78
N GLN A 749 -30.13 -58.72 -14.98
CA GLN A 749 -29.69 -57.35 -15.21
C GLN A 749 -30.88 -56.33 -15.02
N ILE A 750 -32.09 -56.82 -15.04
CA ILE A 750 -33.31 -56.04 -14.79
C ILE A 750 -33.61 -56.04 -13.32
N LEU A 751 -33.86 -54.85 -12.75
CA LEU A 751 -34.20 -54.71 -11.32
C LEU A 751 -35.63 -55.16 -11.04
N LYS A 752 -35.80 -55.94 -9.98
CA LYS A 752 -37.15 -56.37 -9.46
C LYS A 752 -37.84 -55.29 -8.61
N ASN A 753 -37.08 -54.33 -8.13
CA ASN A 753 -37.59 -53.16 -7.37
C ASN A 753 -36.85 -51.90 -7.78
N PRO A 754 -37.48 -50.90 -8.43
CA PRO A 754 -38.90 -50.91 -8.85
C PRO A 754 -39.22 -51.98 -9.91
N ALA A 755 -40.40 -52.59 -9.79
CA ALA A 755 -40.84 -53.61 -10.74
C ALA A 755 -40.95 -53.11 -12.17
N PRO A 756 -40.65 -53.94 -13.17
CA PRO A 756 -40.94 -53.61 -14.55
C PRO A 756 -42.44 -53.34 -14.77
N ASP A 757 -42.75 -52.40 -15.65
CA ASP A 757 -44.12 -51.99 -15.92
C ASP A 757 -44.36 -51.94 -17.43
N ILE A 758 -45.51 -52.42 -17.87
CA ILE A 758 -45.91 -52.37 -19.26
C ILE A 758 -47.26 -51.66 -19.32
N GLN A 759 -47.27 -50.54 -20.03
CA GLN A 759 -48.41 -49.68 -20.24
C GLN A 759 -48.90 -49.84 -21.66
N PHE A 760 -50.19 -49.86 -21.86
CA PHE A 760 -50.79 -49.79 -23.18
C PHE A 760 -50.93 -48.31 -23.53
N GLY A 761 -50.30 -47.93 -24.64
CA GLY A 761 -50.25 -46.55 -25.11
C GLY A 761 -51.28 -46.26 -26.17
N GLU A 762 -50.82 -45.71 -27.29
CA GLU A 762 -51.70 -45.33 -28.43
C GLU A 762 -52.30 -46.55 -29.10
N VAL A 763 -53.62 -46.47 -29.37
CA VAL A 763 -54.37 -47.49 -30.08
C VAL A 763 -54.82 -46.91 -31.39
N SER A 764 -54.48 -47.56 -32.52
CA SER A 764 -54.93 -47.20 -33.87
C SER A 764 -55.66 -48.37 -34.51
N ALA A 765 -56.21 -48.15 -35.66
CA ALA A 765 -56.86 -49.22 -36.47
C ALA A 765 -55.89 -50.34 -36.90
N GLN A 766 -54.58 -50.07 -36.83
CA GLN A 766 -53.55 -50.98 -37.31
C GLN A 766 -52.72 -51.59 -36.18
N PHE A 767 -52.52 -50.85 -35.06
CA PHE A 767 -51.66 -51.26 -33.96
C PHE A 767 -52.11 -50.81 -32.60
N VAL A 768 -51.59 -51.49 -31.59
CA VAL A 768 -51.57 -51.04 -30.19
C VAL A 768 -50.11 -50.92 -29.76
N ALA A 769 -49.79 -49.72 -29.29
CA ALA A 769 -48.45 -49.46 -28.76
C ALA A 769 -48.28 -50.00 -27.33
N LEU A 770 -47.22 -50.74 -27.10
CA LEU A 770 -46.79 -51.22 -25.81
C LEU A 770 -45.63 -50.38 -25.33
N GLU A 771 -45.81 -49.65 -24.24
CA GLU A 771 -44.75 -48.86 -23.61
C GLU A 771 -44.14 -49.69 -22.45
N ILE A 772 -42.97 -50.20 -22.66
CA ILE A 772 -42.28 -51.12 -21.76
C ILE A 772 -41.25 -50.34 -20.96
N TYR A 773 -41.37 -50.36 -19.62
CA TYR A 773 -40.48 -49.64 -18.73
C TYR A 773 -39.83 -50.64 -17.74
N PHE A 774 -38.53 -50.58 -17.65
CA PHE A 774 -37.83 -51.37 -16.65
C PHE A 774 -36.56 -50.65 -16.19
N TRP A 775 -36.10 -50.98 -14.98
CA TRP A 775 -34.89 -50.40 -14.41
C TRP A 775 -33.72 -51.38 -14.55
N VAL A 776 -32.58 -50.84 -14.94
CA VAL A 776 -31.29 -51.57 -15.02
C VAL A 776 -30.39 -51.20 -13.85
N LYS A 777 -29.56 -52.11 -13.38
CA LYS A 777 -28.66 -51.95 -12.24
C LYS A 777 -27.61 -50.87 -12.53
N THR A 778 -27.13 -50.83 -13.79
CA THR A 778 -26.01 -49.94 -14.18
C THR A 778 -26.34 -49.19 -15.47
N ILE A 779 -26.19 -47.87 -15.45
CA ILE A 779 -26.41 -47.04 -16.65
C ILE A 779 -25.51 -47.46 -17.83
N LYS A 780 -24.29 -47.93 -17.56
CA LYS A 780 -23.36 -48.39 -18.59
C LYS A 780 -23.91 -49.56 -19.41
N ASP A 781 -24.66 -50.45 -18.79
CA ASP A 781 -25.18 -51.67 -19.42
C ASP A 781 -26.54 -51.43 -20.05
N SER A 782 -27.14 -50.25 -19.83
CA SER A 782 -28.51 -49.92 -20.26
C SER A 782 -28.71 -50.13 -21.76
N GLY A 783 -27.75 -49.77 -22.59
CA GLY A 783 -27.81 -49.95 -24.05
C GLY A 783 -27.78 -51.44 -24.42
N GLN A 784 -26.87 -52.20 -23.81
CA GLN A 784 -26.74 -53.62 -24.07
C GLN A 784 -27.99 -54.40 -23.61
N VAL A 785 -28.48 -54.07 -22.39
CA VAL A 785 -29.71 -54.72 -21.85
C VAL A 785 -30.92 -54.36 -22.73
N LYS A 786 -31.04 -53.12 -23.18
CA LYS A 786 -32.08 -52.72 -24.11
C LYS A 786 -32.03 -53.56 -25.39
N SER A 787 -30.84 -53.65 -25.99
CA SER A 787 -30.65 -54.43 -27.24
C SER A 787 -30.99 -55.92 -27.05
N ASN A 788 -30.50 -56.52 -25.97
CA ASN A 788 -30.75 -57.93 -25.61
C ASN A 788 -32.25 -58.16 -25.41
N PHE A 789 -32.92 -57.28 -24.69
CA PHE A 789 -34.34 -57.37 -24.43
C PHE A 789 -35.18 -57.21 -25.69
N ILE A 790 -34.82 -56.33 -26.63
CA ILE A 790 -35.47 -56.22 -27.95
C ILE A 790 -35.32 -57.57 -28.72
N ALA A 791 -34.16 -58.20 -28.68
CA ALA A 791 -33.96 -59.48 -29.29
C ALA A 791 -34.82 -60.58 -28.62
N THR A 792 -35.01 -60.49 -27.27
CA THR A 792 -35.87 -61.41 -26.51
C THR A 792 -37.33 -61.19 -26.87
N ILE A 793 -37.79 -59.93 -26.97
CA ILE A 793 -39.15 -59.58 -27.42
C ILE A 793 -39.43 -60.22 -28.78
N ASN A 794 -38.50 -60.09 -29.75
CA ASN A 794 -38.64 -60.70 -31.06
C ASN A 794 -38.81 -62.20 -31.01
N LYS A 795 -37.99 -62.92 -30.21
CA LYS A 795 -38.09 -64.35 -30.01
C LYS A 795 -39.41 -64.78 -29.39
N ILE A 796 -39.85 -64.08 -28.33
CA ILE A 796 -41.12 -64.37 -27.64
C ILE A 796 -42.32 -64.20 -28.60
N PHE A 797 -42.28 -63.10 -29.36
CA PHE A 797 -43.35 -62.80 -30.34
C PHE A 797 -43.44 -63.85 -31.42
N GLN A 798 -42.30 -64.25 -31.99
CA GLN A 798 -42.26 -65.36 -32.98
C GLN A 798 -42.74 -66.68 -32.40
N ALA A 799 -42.28 -67.06 -31.18
CA ALA A 799 -42.71 -68.31 -30.57
C ALA A 799 -44.21 -68.42 -30.23
N ASN A 800 -44.85 -67.27 -29.91
CA ASN A 800 -46.24 -67.18 -29.51
C ASN A 800 -47.19 -66.68 -30.63
N GLY A 801 -46.68 -66.51 -31.88
CA GLY A 801 -47.52 -66.05 -32.96
C GLY A 801 -48.04 -64.63 -32.83
N ILE A 802 -47.30 -63.78 -32.10
CA ILE A 802 -47.65 -62.36 -31.93
C ILE A 802 -47.05 -61.60 -33.12
N HIS A 803 -47.86 -60.94 -33.87
CA HIS A 803 -47.45 -60.16 -35.05
C HIS A 803 -47.21 -58.71 -34.69
N LEU A 804 -46.03 -58.18 -35.16
CA LEU A 804 -45.77 -56.71 -35.12
C LEU A 804 -46.72 -56.04 -36.10
N ALA A 805 -47.09 -54.80 -35.80
CA ALA A 805 -47.91 -54.01 -36.71
C ALA A 805 -47.16 -53.73 -37.98
N VAL A 806 -47.74 -54.05 -39.07
CA VAL A 806 -47.26 -53.69 -40.40
C VAL A 806 -48.19 -52.62 -41.00
N PRO A 807 -47.68 -51.63 -41.75
CA PRO A 807 -48.48 -50.66 -42.40
C PRO A 807 -49.41 -51.34 -43.38
N ALA A 808 -50.69 -51.39 -43.05
CA ALA A 808 -51.70 -51.96 -43.98
C ALA A 808 -52.41 -50.79 -44.72
N GLN A 809 -52.62 -50.96 -46.02
CA GLN A 809 -53.42 -50.09 -46.84
C GLN A 809 -54.54 -50.82 -47.45
N ASP A 810 -55.76 -50.38 -47.20
CA ASP A 810 -56.90 -50.86 -47.99
C ASP A 810 -56.93 -50.25 -49.42
N ILE A 811 -56.63 -51.04 -50.42
CA ILE A 811 -56.68 -50.62 -51.83
C ILE A 811 -58.04 -50.92 -52.38
N TYR A 812 -58.86 -49.92 -52.56
CA TYR A 812 -60.14 -50.10 -53.30
C TYR A 812 -59.84 -50.02 -54.78
N LEU A 813 -59.84 -51.17 -55.46
CA LEU A 813 -59.74 -51.26 -56.90
C LEU A 813 -61.16 -50.96 -57.51
N LYS A 814 -61.32 -49.75 -58.02
CA LYS A 814 -62.51 -49.37 -58.79
C LYS A 814 -62.33 -49.83 -60.21
N ASN A 815 -63.00 -50.95 -60.56
CA ASN A 815 -63.08 -51.38 -61.99
C ASN A 815 -63.75 -50.29 -62.77
N PRO A 816 -63.22 -49.81 -63.88
CA PRO A 816 -63.95 -48.94 -64.77
C PRO A 816 -65.04 -49.77 -65.41
N SER A 817 -66.31 -49.51 -65.11
CA SER A 817 -67.46 -50.09 -65.88
C SER A 817 -67.36 -49.52 -67.26
N SER A 818 -67.27 -50.50 -68.22
CA SER A 818 -67.37 -50.26 -69.65
C SER A 818 -68.59 -49.47 -70.03
#